data_df3862934030636e8d93ec989ecf0b14
#
_entry.id   df3862934030636e8d93ec989ecf0b14
#
_cell.length_a   1.000
_cell.length_b   1.000
_cell.length_c   1.000
_cell.angle_alpha   90.00
_cell.angle_beta   90.00
_cell.angle_gamma   90.00
#
_symmetry.space_group_name_H-M   'P 1'
#
loop_
_entity.id
_entity.type
_entity.pdbx_description
1 polymer ?
#
loop_
_entity_poly.entity_id
_entity_poly.type
_entity_poly.pdbx_seq_one_letter_code
_entity_poly.pdbx_strand_id
1 'polypeptide(L)'
;VSVVIFDEFHERSINTDLALALTRAAQQIIRPDLRIVIMSATIDTTTLCHTLQAPLISCQGRMYDVQTNYADHDTDPRDMAQAVAATVARAHRQHEGDILAFLPGQAEINLCTQLLADTLAPTEVYPLYGQLSPELQRRAIAPSPPGRRKVVLATPIAETSITIEGVRIVVDSGLCRALVFDPRTGLSHLATTRISLDMATQRAGRAGRVAAGVCYRMWAKASEHLMAAQRKPEIEEADLAPMVLDVAAFGESQVSALPWITPPPTGNVARAQQLLRLLGAIDTQGTITPQGRAMAALPCHPRIARMIMSGATAQLKALACDIAALLEEKDPMGDEAGTDLPLRISVMRGKRARSLTGRWVRIGQIAHEYRRMAHVAEDNTAVDPQEVGLLVAYAYPERIAMATDGIGTYRLAGGQTVRIDHTDSMSAHPWLAIASLHTGPGDGRVFLAAPLVPDKLMGTALVTERSNLSWNSKQNGVVARREWRIGQLLIDSKPLTNVDSQEVIRVVCEAVKHEGLSLLDWNDRVSQLQRRVAAVSAWHPELAIPCLTTEHLLATADSWLPFYLEQGGRLLCTLSDLKRISLSEVLWALIPYEQQQDIDRLAPSHIQVPTGSQIRVDYRRGAEAPVLSVRLQECFGLERTPCVDNGRRPVLMELLS
;
A
#
# COMPACT_ATOMS: atom_id res chain seq x y z
N VAL A 1 -38.31 6.15 9.00
CA VAL A 1 -37.57 7.41 9.19
C VAL A 1 -37.98 8.35 8.07
N SER A 2 -38.46 9.57 8.41
CA SER A 2 -38.87 10.60 7.43
C SER A 2 -37.88 11.77 7.37
N VAL A 3 -37.09 11.94 8.41
CA VAL A 3 -36.07 13.00 8.53
C VAL A 3 -34.78 12.41 9.11
N VAL A 4 -33.64 12.77 8.54
CA VAL A 4 -32.30 12.50 9.08
C VAL A 4 -31.66 13.84 9.38
N ILE A 5 -31.15 14.00 10.59
CA ILE A 5 -30.51 15.21 11.07
C ILE A 5 -29.02 14.91 11.30
N PHE A 6 -28.17 15.66 10.65
CA PHE A 6 -26.72 15.65 10.86
C PHE A 6 -26.36 16.88 11.72
N ASP A 7 -26.14 16.65 13.00
CA ASP A 7 -25.73 17.71 13.93
C ASP A 7 -24.21 17.85 13.97
N GLU A 8 -23.72 19.03 14.34
CA GLU A 8 -22.30 19.37 14.45
C GLU A 8 -21.50 19.01 13.17
N PHE A 9 -22.11 19.21 12.00
CA PHE A 9 -21.52 18.80 10.71
C PHE A 9 -20.15 19.46 10.44
N HIS A 10 -19.85 20.59 11.08
CA HIS A 10 -18.54 21.25 10.99
C HIS A 10 -17.38 20.43 11.56
N GLU A 11 -17.63 19.38 12.34
CA GLU A 11 -16.58 18.47 12.79
C GLU A 11 -15.97 17.65 11.65
N ARG A 12 -16.70 17.48 10.53
CA ARG A 12 -16.25 16.83 9.31
C ARG A 12 -15.60 15.46 9.57
N SER A 13 -16.19 14.68 10.49
CA SER A 13 -15.72 13.31 10.73
C SER A 13 -16.00 12.41 9.52
N ILE A 14 -15.13 11.43 9.27
CA ILE A 14 -15.28 10.47 8.16
C ILE A 14 -16.61 9.72 8.22
N ASN A 15 -17.07 9.38 9.44
CA ASN A 15 -18.33 8.69 9.65
C ASN A 15 -19.53 9.58 9.30
N THR A 16 -19.48 10.87 9.63
CA THR A 16 -20.54 11.84 9.31
C THR A 16 -20.59 12.10 7.80
N ASP A 17 -19.44 12.29 7.16
CA ASP A 17 -19.34 12.47 5.70
C ASP A 17 -19.84 11.22 4.96
N LEU A 18 -19.47 10.01 5.39
CA LEU A 18 -19.96 8.75 4.84
C LEU A 18 -21.47 8.60 5.03
N ALA A 19 -21.97 8.80 6.26
CA ALA A 19 -23.39 8.67 6.56
C ALA A 19 -24.25 9.64 5.73
N LEU A 20 -23.78 10.87 5.52
CA LEU A 20 -24.45 11.82 4.64
C LEU A 20 -24.44 11.37 3.18
N ALA A 21 -23.31 10.90 2.67
CA ALA A 21 -23.21 10.41 1.29
C ALA A 21 -24.15 9.21 1.04
N LEU A 22 -24.18 8.23 1.96
CA LEU A 22 -25.09 7.09 1.89
C LEU A 22 -26.57 7.50 2.01
N THR A 23 -26.88 8.45 2.92
CA THR A 23 -28.26 8.96 3.08
C THR A 23 -28.73 9.69 1.82
N ARG A 24 -27.86 10.49 1.18
CA ARG A 24 -28.18 11.14 -0.10
C ARG A 24 -28.36 10.13 -1.23
N ALA A 25 -27.51 9.11 -1.31
CA ALA A 25 -27.69 8.03 -2.29
C ALA A 25 -29.03 7.30 -2.08
N ALA A 26 -29.38 6.97 -0.84
CA ALA A 26 -30.67 6.38 -0.51
C ALA A 26 -31.86 7.31 -0.84
N GLN A 27 -31.73 8.61 -0.58
CA GLN A 27 -32.74 9.61 -0.95
C GLN A 27 -32.95 9.66 -2.46
N GLN A 28 -31.88 9.65 -3.24
CA GLN A 28 -31.96 9.75 -4.71
C GLN A 28 -32.54 8.49 -5.36
N ILE A 29 -32.26 7.30 -4.81
CA ILE A 29 -32.59 6.01 -5.45
C ILE A 29 -33.87 5.39 -4.89
N ILE A 30 -34.06 5.42 -3.55
CA ILE A 30 -35.06 4.59 -2.87
C ILE A 30 -36.11 5.43 -2.13
N ARG A 31 -35.72 6.59 -1.57
CA ARG A 31 -36.53 7.40 -0.66
C ARG A 31 -36.55 8.88 -1.02
N PRO A 32 -37.16 9.26 -2.18
CA PRO A 32 -37.22 10.68 -2.58
C PRO A 32 -37.95 11.58 -1.59
N ASP A 33 -38.77 11.02 -0.72
CA ASP A 33 -39.51 11.68 0.36
C ASP A 33 -38.65 12.01 1.60
N LEU A 34 -37.43 11.42 1.71
CA LEU A 34 -36.55 11.59 2.86
C LEU A 34 -36.07 13.05 2.97
N ARG A 35 -36.23 13.64 4.13
CA ARG A 35 -35.73 14.98 4.45
C ARG A 35 -34.36 14.89 5.12
N ILE A 36 -33.42 15.72 4.68
CA ILE A 36 -32.07 15.81 5.26
C ILE A 36 -31.91 17.20 5.84
N VAL A 37 -31.52 17.29 7.11
CA VAL A 37 -31.22 18.53 7.80
C VAL A 37 -29.76 18.48 8.26
N ILE A 38 -28.99 19.50 7.92
CA ILE A 38 -27.61 19.63 8.36
C ILE A 38 -27.50 20.84 9.29
N MET A 39 -27.02 20.62 10.51
CA MET A 39 -26.82 21.68 11.50
C MET A 39 -25.32 21.89 11.72
N SER A 40 -24.90 23.14 11.71
CA SER A 40 -23.50 23.51 11.79
C SER A 40 -23.33 24.90 12.39
N ALA A 41 -22.32 25.07 13.24
CA ALA A 41 -22.04 26.36 13.87
C ALA A 41 -21.13 27.25 13.00
N THR A 42 -20.17 26.69 12.29
CA THR A 42 -19.10 27.42 11.58
C THR A 42 -18.71 26.65 10.29
N ILE A 43 -19.48 26.76 9.22
CA ILE A 43 -19.13 26.12 7.96
C ILE A 43 -19.25 27.14 6.82
N ASP A 44 -18.53 26.91 5.74
CA ASP A 44 -18.81 27.61 4.47
C ASP A 44 -20.20 27.19 3.95
N THR A 45 -21.18 27.95 4.41
CA THR A 45 -22.60 27.73 4.10
C THR A 45 -22.87 27.88 2.60
N THR A 46 -22.12 28.71 1.90
CA THR A 46 -22.31 28.96 0.47
C THR A 46 -22.01 27.72 -0.33
N THR A 47 -20.83 27.12 -0.14
CA THR A 47 -20.42 25.89 -0.83
C THR A 47 -21.33 24.73 -0.46
N LEU A 48 -21.69 24.60 0.81
CA LEU A 48 -22.56 23.52 1.27
C LEU A 48 -23.97 23.61 0.68
N CYS A 49 -24.61 24.79 0.72
CA CYS A 49 -25.93 24.99 0.15
C CYS A 49 -25.95 24.75 -1.36
N HIS A 50 -24.91 25.19 -2.07
CA HIS A 50 -24.79 24.94 -3.50
C HIS A 50 -24.68 23.44 -3.81
N THR A 51 -23.80 22.72 -3.09
CA THR A 51 -23.56 21.28 -3.30
C THR A 51 -24.80 20.44 -2.94
N LEU A 52 -25.55 20.86 -1.93
CA LEU A 52 -26.76 20.15 -1.49
C LEU A 52 -28.03 20.62 -2.18
N GLN A 53 -27.98 21.74 -2.90
CA GLN A 53 -29.15 22.41 -3.46
C GLN A 53 -30.24 22.65 -2.39
N ALA A 54 -29.80 23.05 -1.20
CA ALA A 54 -30.65 23.21 -0.03
C ALA A 54 -30.72 24.70 0.41
N PRO A 55 -31.88 25.14 0.92
CA PRO A 55 -32.01 26.49 1.47
C PRO A 55 -31.24 26.60 2.79
N LEU A 56 -30.66 27.80 3.03
CA LEU A 56 -30.05 28.16 4.30
C LEU A 56 -31.07 28.73 5.27
N ILE A 57 -31.15 28.16 6.46
CA ILE A 57 -31.87 28.73 7.59
C ILE A 57 -30.84 29.19 8.62
N SER A 58 -30.68 30.49 8.78
CA SER A 58 -29.71 31.07 9.70
C SER A 58 -30.44 31.59 10.96
N CYS A 59 -29.91 31.19 12.12
CA CYS A 59 -30.36 31.71 13.40
C CYS A 59 -29.17 32.37 14.11
N GLN A 60 -29.26 33.68 14.33
CA GLN A 60 -28.25 34.40 15.09
C GLN A 60 -28.57 34.30 16.59
N GLY A 61 -27.80 33.46 17.30
CA GLY A 61 -27.80 33.42 18.74
C GLY A 61 -27.20 34.71 19.35
N ARG A 62 -27.69 35.15 20.49
CA ARG A 62 -27.02 36.21 21.25
C ARG A 62 -25.75 35.67 21.88
N MET A 63 -24.60 36.24 21.53
CA MET A 63 -23.34 36.02 22.21
C MET A 63 -22.87 37.34 22.82
N TYR A 64 -22.31 37.25 24.01
CA TYR A 64 -21.65 38.38 24.66
C TYR A 64 -20.19 38.47 24.26
N ASP A 65 -19.60 39.64 24.37
CA ASP A 65 -18.19 39.87 24.03
C ASP A 65 -17.26 39.02 24.90
N VAL A 66 -16.24 38.45 24.25
CA VAL A 66 -15.19 37.65 24.90
C VAL A 66 -13.84 38.33 24.67
N GLN A 67 -13.24 38.83 25.77
CA GLN A 67 -11.89 39.35 25.72
C GLN A 67 -10.87 38.20 25.58
N THR A 68 -10.06 38.22 24.54
CA THR A 68 -9.03 37.19 24.33
C THR A 68 -7.66 37.69 24.76
N ASN A 69 -7.01 36.96 25.66
CA ASN A 69 -5.65 37.18 26.13
C ASN A 69 -4.75 36.03 25.61
N TYR A 70 -3.56 36.38 25.14
CA TYR A 70 -2.57 35.43 24.60
C TYR A 70 -1.42 35.27 25.57
N ALA A 71 -0.74 34.13 25.53
CA ALA A 71 0.53 33.95 26.18
C ALA A 71 1.65 34.69 25.39
N ASP A 72 2.72 35.06 26.08
CA ASP A 72 3.87 35.73 25.46
C ASP A 72 4.61 34.79 24.51
N HIS A 73 4.62 33.50 24.82
CA HIS A 73 5.26 32.43 24.07
C HIS A 73 4.36 31.18 23.96
N ASP A 74 4.61 30.35 22.97
CA ASP A 74 3.94 29.04 22.86
C ASP A 74 4.38 28.13 24.01
N THR A 75 3.43 27.48 24.66
CA THR A 75 3.69 26.55 25.76
C THR A 75 4.12 25.18 25.19
N ASP A 76 5.20 24.59 25.71
CA ASP A 76 5.60 23.22 25.35
C ASP A 76 4.46 22.26 25.75
N PRO A 77 4.06 21.32 24.87
CA PRO A 77 3.04 20.32 25.20
C PRO A 77 3.35 19.51 26.47
N ARG A 78 4.62 19.35 26.84
CA ARG A 78 5.04 18.64 28.07
C ARG A 78 4.70 19.40 29.35
N ASP A 79 4.77 20.75 29.29
CA ASP A 79 4.53 21.62 30.43
C ASP A 79 3.09 22.19 30.45
N MET A 80 2.26 21.76 29.49
CA MET A 80 0.94 22.32 29.26
C MET A 80 0.02 22.21 30.48
N ALA A 81 0.03 21.06 31.18
CA ALA A 81 -0.83 20.87 32.35
C ALA A 81 -0.48 21.85 33.48
N GLN A 82 0.82 22.09 33.73
CA GLN A 82 1.32 23.06 34.71
C GLN A 82 0.97 24.51 34.34
N ALA A 83 1.17 24.85 33.06
CA ALA A 83 0.88 26.18 32.54
C ALA A 83 -0.62 26.51 32.59
N VAL A 84 -1.48 25.53 32.22
CA VAL A 84 -2.93 25.65 32.33
C VAL A 84 -3.34 25.80 33.80
N ALA A 85 -2.82 24.99 34.73
CA ALA A 85 -3.12 25.08 36.15
C ALA A 85 -2.76 26.48 36.72
N ALA A 86 -1.57 26.99 36.41
CA ALA A 86 -1.14 28.32 36.82
C ALA A 86 -2.04 29.43 36.28
N THR A 87 -2.46 29.31 35.01
CA THR A 87 -3.35 30.26 34.36
C THR A 87 -4.77 30.20 34.92
N VAL A 88 -5.30 29.00 35.20
CA VAL A 88 -6.59 28.82 35.90
C VAL A 88 -6.56 29.47 37.28
N ALA A 89 -5.51 29.23 38.06
CA ALA A 89 -5.37 29.83 39.40
C ALA A 89 -5.27 31.38 39.34
N ARG A 90 -4.59 31.92 38.34
CA ARG A 90 -4.54 33.39 38.08
C ARG A 90 -5.91 33.92 37.69
N ALA A 91 -6.57 33.30 36.70
CA ALA A 91 -7.87 33.70 36.20
C ALA A 91 -8.97 33.63 37.30
N HIS A 92 -8.89 32.60 38.15
CA HIS A 92 -9.78 32.46 39.31
C HIS A 92 -9.70 33.66 40.30
N ARG A 93 -8.51 34.25 40.49
CA ARG A 93 -8.31 35.42 41.33
C ARG A 93 -8.74 36.75 40.68
N GLN A 94 -8.65 36.82 39.36
CA GLN A 94 -8.87 38.06 38.59
C GLN A 94 -10.30 38.24 38.11
N HIS A 95 -11.06 37.17 37.93
CA HIS A 95 -12.38 37.21 37.33
C HIS A 95 -13.40 36.40 38.13
N GLU A 96 -14.67 36.70 37.92
CA GLU A 96 -15.81 36.01 38.48
C GLU A 96 -16.40 35.01 37.45
N GLY A 97 -17.17 34.03 37.94
CA GLY A 97 -17.82 32.99 37.13
C GLY A 97 -17.04 31.67 37.08
N ASP A 98 -17.65 30.66 36.50
CA ASP A 98 -17.06 29.35 36.35
C ASP A 98 -15.97 29.36 35.28
N ILE A 99 -14.97 28.47 35.44
CA ILE A 99 -13.83 28.33 34.53
C ILE A 99 -13.97 27.01 33.76
N LEU A 100 -13.81 27.06 32.44
CA LEU A 100 -13.67 25.90 31.57
C LEU A 100 -12.26 25.90 30.97
N ALA A 101 -11.46 24.86 31.28
CA ALA A 101 -10.13 24.71 30.71
C ALA A 101 -10.09 23.52 29.76
N PHE A 102 -9.64 23.76 28.54
CA PHE A 102 -9.46 22.75 27.51
C PHE A 102 -8.06 22.16 27.56
N LEU A 103 -7.98 20.84 27.73
CA LEU A 103 -6.76 20.06 27.78
C LEU A 103 -6.84 18.88 26.76
N PRO A 104 -5.71 18.42 26.20
CA PRO A 104 -5.74 17.42 25.12
C PRO A 104 -6.24 16.05 25.58
N GLY A 105 -5.99 15.64 26.82
CA GLY A 105 -6.33 14.31 27.27
C GLY A 105 -6.45 14.11 28.77
N GLN A 106 -6.81 12.88 29.16
CA GLN A 106 -7.06 12.50 30.55
C GLN A 106 -5.83 12.65 31.46
N ALA A 107 -4.62 12.35 30.94
CA ALA A 107 -3.39 12.46 31.73
C ALA A 107 -3.13 13.91 32.16
N GLU A 108 -3.27 14.83 31.23
CA GLU A 108 -3.09 16.27 31.47
C GLU A 108 -4.20 16.83 32.39
N ILE A 109 -5.44 16.35 32.22
CA ILE A 109 -6.56 16.71 33.12
C ILE A 109 -6.29 16.23 34.55
N ASN A 110 -5.87 14.98 34.72
CA ASN A 110 -5.59 14.43 36.05
C ASN A 110 -4.44 15.19 36.75
N LEU A 111 -3.36 15.49 36.02
CA LEU A 111 -2.24 16.26 36.55
C LEU A 111 -2.67 17.68 36.93
N CYS A 112 -3.42 18.36 36.05
CA CYS A 112 -3.95 19.70 36.32
C CYS A 112 -4.90 19.69 37.53
N THR A 113 -5.75 18.65 37.68
CA THR A 113 -6.64 18.49 38.84
C THR A 113 -5.82 18.38 40.14
N GLN A 114 -4.76 17.60 40.16
CA GLN A 114 -3.87 17.46 41.33
C GLN A 114 -3.22 18.80 41.70
N LEU A 115 -2.70 19.53 40.70
CA LEU A 115 -2.05 20.85 40.92
C LEU A 115 -3.02 21.92 41.45
N LEU A 116 -4.29 21.82 41.11
CA LEU A 116 -5.31 22.82 41.51
C LEU A 116 -6.02 22.48 42.81
N ALA A 117 -5.99 21.22 43.28
CA ALA A 117 -6.76 20.76 44.44
C ALA A 117 -6.52 21.59 45.70
N ASP A 118 -5.25 21.86 46.03
CA ASP A 118 -4.88 22.65 47.22
C ASP A 118 -4.92 24.16 46.96
N THR A 119 -4.66 24.58 45.70
CA THR A 119 -4.51 26.00 45.32
C THR A 119 -5.85 26.71 45.27
N LEU A 120 -6.93 26.02 44.93
CA LEU A 120 -8.26 26.61 44.71
C LEU A 120 -9.29 26.31 45.80
N ALA A 121 -8.90 25.59 46.87
CA ALA A 121 -9.84 25.28 47.95
C ALA A 121 -10.50 26.56 48.50
N PRO A 122 -11.85 26.63 48.69
CA PRO A 122 -12.82 25.54 48.63
C PRO A 122 -13.49 25.35 47.23
N THR A 123 -12.95 25.90 46.16
CA THR A 123 -13.53 25.77 44.80
C THR A 123 -13.33 24.36 44.29
N GLU A 124 -14.42 23.73 43.83
CA GLU A 124 -14.36 22.36 43.31
C GLU A 124 -13.82 22.31 41.86
N VAL A 125 -12.94 21.32 41.57
CA VAL A 125 -12.37 21.05 40.25
C VAL A 125 -12.94 19.76 39.72
N TYR A 126 -13.59 19.81 38.56
CA TYR A 126 -14.26 18.67 37.92
C TYR A 126 -13.54 18.27 36.64
N PRO A 127 -13.07 17.05 36.53
CA PRO A 127 -12.64 16.49 35.24
C PRO A 127 -13.85 16.21 34.33
N LEU A 128 -13.70 16.39 33.00
CA LEU A 128 -14.73 16.10 32.01
C LEU A 128 -14.12 15.52 30.73
N TYR A 129 -14.26 14.21 30.55
CA TYR A 129 -13.84 13.47 29.36
C TYR A 129 -14.73 12.24 29.12
N GLY A 130 -14.75 11.71 27.89
CA GLY A 130 -15.72 10.73 27.44
C GLY A 130 -15.73 9.40 28.21
N GLN A 131 -14.63 8.98 28.84
CA GLN A 131 -14.51 7.73 29.58
C GLN A 131 -14.98 7.84 31.05
N LEU A 132 -15.37 9.02 31.51
CA LEU A 132 -15.95 9.16 32.85
C LEU A 132 -17.33 8.51 32.94
N SER A 133 -17.68 8.04 34.14
CA SER A 133 -19.03 7.56 34.39
C SER A 133 -20.06 8.66 34.13
N PRO A 134 -21.29 8.31 33.68
CA PRO A 134 -22.34 9.30 33.41
C PRO A 134 -22.69 10.16 34.62
N GLU A 135 -22.49 9.67 35.84
CA GLU A 135 -22.69 10.41 37.08
C GLU A 135 -21.66 11.52 37.26
N LEU A 136 -20.36 11.22 37.06
CA LEU A 136 -19.29 12.21 37.15
C LEU A 136 -19.41 13.26 36.05
N GLN A 137 -19.78 12.87 34.82
CA GLN A 137 -20.03 13.82 33.74
C GLN A 137 -21.20 14.76 34.11
N ARG A 138 -22.33 14.22 34.61
CA ARG A 138 -23.47 15.04 35.04
C ARG A 138 -23.07 16.04 36.15
N ARG A 139 -22.23 15.64 37.11
CA ARG A 139 -21.74 16.55 38.16
C ARG A 139 -20.89 17.68 37.60
N ALA A 140 -20.02 17.40 36.64
CA ALA A 140 -19.19 18.43 35.99
C ALA A 140 -20.05 19.45 35.19
N ILE A 141 -21.14 19.00 34.56
CA ILE A 141 -22.02 19.81 33.71
C ILE A 141 -23.03 20.63 34.54
N ALA A 142 -23.54 20.05 35.64
CA ALA A 142 -24.60 20.67 36.46
C ALA A 142 -24.25 22.11 36.89
N PRO A 143 -25.20 23.04 36.93
CA PRO A 143 -24.96 24.43 37.38
C PRO A 143 -24.32 24.50 38.77
N SER A 144 -23.45 25.47 38.98
CA SER A 144 -22.88 25.72 40.30
C SER A 144 -23.95 26.24 41.27
N PRO A 145 -23.94 25.80 42.55
CA PRO A 145 -24.84 26.34 43.56
C PRO A 145 -24.65 27.87 43.71
N PRO A 146 -25.70 28.62 44.10
CA PRO A 146 -25.58 30.06 44.29
C PRO A 146 -24.43 30.43 45.25
N GLY A 147 -23.59 31.37 44.81
CA GLY A 147 -22.44 31.83 45.58
C GLY A 147 -21.23 30.91 45.54
N ARG A 148 -21.28 29.79 44.82
CA ARG A 148 -20.12 28.91 44.60
C ARG A 148 -19.65 28.98 43.16
N ARG A 149 -18.40 28.67 42.94
CA ARG A 149 -17.76 28.61 41.63
C ARG A 149 -17.18 27.20 41.43
N LYS A 150 -17.02 26.80 40.19
CA LYS A 150 -16.34 25.56 39.84
C LYS A 150 -15.33 25.80 38.72
N VAL A 151 -14.39 24.86 38.63
CA VAL A 151 -13.48 24.73 37.49
C VAL A 151 -13.76 23.40 36.81
N VAL A 152 -14.00 23.44 35.51
CA VAL A 152 -14.16 22.21 34.69
C VAL A 152 -12.93 22.09 33.80
N LEU A 153 -12.23 20.94 33.91
CA LEU A 153 -11.09 20.59 33.07
C LEU A 153 -11.56 19.57 32.02
N ALA A 154 -11.65 20.00 30.77
CA ALA A 154 -12.32 19.21 29.73
C ALA A 154 -11.41 18.90 28.55
N THR A 155 -11.65 17.72 27.93
CA THR A 155 -11.23 17.46 26.58
C THR A 155 -12.15 18.17 25.57
N PRO A 156 -11.92 18.10 24.23
CA PRO A 156 -12.80 18.68 23.22
C PRO A 156 -14.29 18.29 23.35
N ILE A 157 -14.66 17.31 24.15
CA ILE A 157 -16.07 16.96 24.43
C ILE A 157 -16.92 18.17 24.90
N ALA A 158 -16.31 19.14 25.54
CA ALA A 158 -16.98 20.37 25.96
C ALA A 158 -16.93 21.49 24.90
N GLU A 159 -16.40 21.22 23.69
CA GLU A 159 -16.27 22.21 22.63
C GLU A 159 -17.61 22.49 21.93
N THR A 160 -18.38 21.45 21.64
CA THR A 160 -19.59 21.53 20.81
C THR A 160 -20.83 20.98 21.52
N SER A 161 -20.85 19.71 21.85
CA SER A 161 -22.06 18.94 22.20
C SER A 161 -22.60 19.18 23.63
N ILE A 162 -21.82 19.83 24.54
CA ILE A 162 -22.20 19.97 25.95
C ILE A 162 -22.26 21.43 26.33
N THR A 163 -23.39 21.87 26.90
CA THR A 163 -23.50 23.21 27.49
C THR A 163 -23.23 23.14 28.99
N ILE A 164 -22.24 23.89 29.45
CA ILE A 164 -21.92 24.06 30.88
C ILE A 164 -22.37 25.48 31.25
N GLU A 165 -23.38 25.57 32.07
CA GLU A 165 -23.91 26.87 32.53
C GLU A 165 -22.94 27.56 33.50
N GLY A 166 -22.91 28.90 33.50
CA GLY A 166 -22.10 29.68 34.42
C GLY A 166 -20.65 29.93 33.95
N VAL A 167 -20.21 29.33 32.86
CA VAL A 167 -18.86 29.55 32.31
C VAL A 167 -18.71 30.97 31.80
N ARG A 168 -17.76 31.71 32.36
CA ARG A 168 -17.37 33.08 31.94
C ARG A 168 -15.87 33.17 31.62
N ILE A 169 -15.11 32.16 31.98
CA ILE A 169 -13.66 32.11 31.74
C ILE A 169 -13.32 30.85 31.00
N VAL A 170 -12.61 30.99 29.89
CA VAL A 170 -12.03 29.86 29.13
C VAL A 170 -10.51 29.91 29.19
N VAL A 171 -9.87 28.78 29.46
CA VAL A 171 -8.43 28.59 29.30
C VAL A 171 -8.23 27.53 28.24
N ASP A 172 -7.62 27.90 27.12
CA ASP A 172 -7.45 27.01 25.96
C ASP A 172 -5.97 26.63 25.75
N SER A 173 -5.66 25.34 25.92
CA SER A 173 -4.31 24.85 25.69
C SER A 173 -3.84 24.94 24.22
N GLY A 174 -4.77 25.12 23.25
CA GLY A 174 -4.47 25.09 21.84
C GLY A 174 -4.19 23.67 21.29
N LEU A 175 -4.48 22.64 22.10
CA LEU A 175 -4.21 21.25 21.78
C LEU A 175 -5.49 20.41 21.83
N CYS A 176 -5.50 19.33 21.02
CA CYS A 176 -6.52 18.28 21.07
C CYS A 176 -5.88 16.92 20.80
N ARG A 177 -6.62 15.86 21.09
CA ARG A 177 -6.28 14.52 20.56
C ARG A 177 -7.11 14.24 19.33
N ALA A 178 -6.43 13.92 18.25
CA ALA A 178 -7.03 13.52 16.98
C ALA A 178 -6.53 12.13 16.57
N LEU A 179 -7.36 11.42 15.82
CA LEU A 179 -6.93 10.18 15.14
C LEU A 179 -5.99 10.57 14.00
N VAL A 180 -4.76 10.08 14.05
CA VAL A 180 -3.74 10.27 13.02
C VAL A 180 -3.36 8.93 12.46
N PHE A 181 -3.40 8.80 11.13
CA PHE A 181 -2.97 7.59 10.45
C PHE A 181 -1.45 7.41 10.60
N ASP A 182 -1.04 6.26 11.12
CA ASP A 182 0.38 5.87 11.21
C ASP A 182 0.71 4.89 10.07
N PRO A 183 1.46 5.31 9.05
CA PRO A 183 1.85 4.43 7.95
C PRO A 183 2.74 3.27 8.40
N ARG A 184 3.36 3.33 9.59
CA ARG A 184 4.21 2.25 10.15
C ARG A 184 3.39 1.03 10.52
N THR A 185 2.30 1.23 11.23
CA THR A 185 1.38 0.14 11.64
C THR A 185 0.27 -0.07 10.61
N GLY A 186 -0.02 0.93 9.77
CA GLY A 186 -1.19 0.95 8.90
C GLY A 186 -2.50 1.04 9.69
N LEU A 187 -2.45 1.56 10.91
CA LEU A 187 -3.57 1.82 11.79
C LEU A 187 -3.57 3.30 12.19
N SER A 188 -4.72 3.81 12.61
CA SER A 188 -4.81 5.14 13.21
C SER A 188 -4.63 5.07 14.72
N HIS A 189 -3.91 6.04 15.28
CA HIS A 189 -3.74 6.18 16.73
C HIS A 189 -4.04 7.61 17.18
N LEU A 190 -4.39 7.79 18.45
CA LEU A 190 -4.63 9.10 19.02
C LEU A 190 -3.29 9.85 19.24
N ALA A 191 -3.10 10.95 18.52
CA ALA A 191 -1.97 11.86 18.71
C ALA A 191 -2.43 13.21 19.25
N THR A 192 -1.56 13.89 20.01
CA THR A 192 -1.79 15.27 20.41
C THR A 192 -1.40 16.18 19.26
N THR A 193 -2.35 16.99 18.77
CA THR A 193 -2.19 17.91 17.66
C THR A 193 -2.61 19.32 18.06
N ARG A 194 -2.16 20.32 17.30
CA ARG A 194 -2.62 21.71 17.45
C ARG A 194 -4.03 21.84 16.85
N ILE A 195 -4.89 22.62 17.51
CA ILE A 195 -6.25 22.92 17.00
C ILE A 195 -6.22 23.92 15.85
N SER A 196 -7.32 24.01 15.11
CA SER A 196 -7.55 25.05 14.10
C SER A 196 -8.13 26.33 14.71
N LEU A 197 -8.12 27.44 13.96
CA LEU A 197 -8.62 28.73 14.43
C LEU A 197 -10.14 28.76 14.67
N ASP A 198 -10.91 28.02 13.87
CA ASP A 198 -12.34 27.83 14.08
C ASP A 198 -12.61 27.12 15.43
N MET A 199 -11.87 26.05 15.75
CA MET A 199 -11.93 25.39 17.07
C MET A 199 -11.60 26.35 18.20
N ALA A 200 -10.52 27.14 18.06
CA ALA A 200 -10.14 28.13 19.06
C ALA A 200 -11.25 29.20 19.29
N THR A 201 -11.93 29.57 18.21
CA THR A 201 -13.05 30.52 18.25
C THR A 201 -14.28 29.92 18.93
N GLN A 202 -14.61 28.68 18.64
CA GLN A 202 -15.71 27.94 19.29
C GLN A 202 -15.46 27.78 20.79
N ARG A 203 -14.22 27.39 21.19
CA ARG A 203 -13.82 27.26 22.60
C ARG A 203 -13.95 28.60 23.32
N ALA A 204 -13.41 29.69 22.74
CA ALA A 204 -13.53 31.02 23.29
C ALA A 204 -14.98 31.45 23.46
N GLY A 205 -15.86 31.16 22.50
CA GLY A 205 -17.28 31.45 22.53
C GLY A 205 -18.03 30.84 23.71
N ARG A 206 -17.50 29.79 24.35
CA ARG A 206 -18.07 29.21 25.58
C ARG A 206 -18.09 30.19 26.73
N ALA A 207 -17.14 31.14 26.79
CA ALA A 207 -17.11 32.19 27.81
C ALA A 207 -18.20 33.25 27.62
N GLY A 208 -18.71 33.46 26.40
CA GLY A 208 -19.67 34.52 26.04
C GLY A 208 -21.13 34.05 25.95
N ARG A 209 -21.51 32.89 26.47
CA ARG A 209 -22.89 32.39 26.35
C ARG A 209 -23.88 33.05 27.30
N VAL A 210 -23.46 33.39 28.51
CA VAL A 210 -24.34 33.91 29.59
C VAL A 210 -24.09 35.37 29.85
N ALA A 211 -22.85 35.83 29.80
CA ALA A 211 -22.43 37.21 30.04
C ALA A 211 -21.09 37.46 29.32
N ALA A 212 -20.60 38.69 29.33
CA ALA A 212 -19.26 39.02 28.86
C ALA A 212 -18.21 38.19 29.58
N GLY A 213 -17.28 37.61 28.82
CA GLY A 213 -16.33 36.63 29.30
C GLY A 213 -14.88 36.92 28.89
N VAL A 214 -13.98 36.04 29.36
CA VAL A 214 -12.55 36.13 29.07
C VAL A 214 -12.02 34.76 28.59
N CYS A 215 -11.18 34.79 27.55
CA CYS A 215 -10.48 33.62 27.04
C CYS A 215 -8.97 33.81 27.17
N TYR A 216 -8.28 32.84 27.75
CA TYR A 216 -6.82 32.77 27.81
C TYR A 216 -6.33 31.70 26.83
N ARG A 217 -5.64 32.13 25.78
CA ARG A 217 -4.99 31.27 24.80
C ARG A 217 -3.55 30.99 25.24
N MET A 218 -3.19 29.72 25.39
CA MET A 218 -1.87 29.27 25.87
C MET A 218 -0.80 29.28 24.77
N TRP A 219 -0.96 30.14 23.78
CA TRP A 219 -0.01 30.35 22.67
C TRP A 219 0.13 31.81 22.33
N ALA A 220 1.23 32.17 21.68
CA ALA A 220 1.48 33.51 21.22
C ALA A 220 0.56 33.91 20.04
N LYS A 221 0.07 35.14 20.01
CA LYS A 221 -0.77 35.63 18.91
C LYS A 221 -0.11 35.49 17.55
N ALA A 222 1.21 35.64 17.47
CA ALA A 222 1.99 35.45 16.24
C ALA A 222 1.93 34.01 15.71
N SER A 223 1.69 33.01 16.56
CA SER A 223 1.64 31.62 16.16
C SER A 223 0.32 31.21 15.46
N GLU A 224 -0.69 32.11 15.46
CA GLU A 224 -1.98 31.81 14.79
C GLU A 224 -1.84 31.69 13.27
N HIS A 225 -0.88 32.37 12.65
CA HIS A 225 -0.64 32.22 11.21
C HIS A 225 -0.12 30.83 10.81
N LEU A 226 0.37 30.03 11.78
CA LEU A 226 0.79 28.64 11.59
C LEU A 226 -0.36 27.64 11.84
N MET A 227 -1.51 28.12 12.35
CA MET A 227 -2.68 27.30 12.60
C MET A 227 -3.56 27.23 11.35
N ALA A 228 -4.14 26.07 11.08
CA ALA A 228 -5.13 25.96 10.02
C ALA A 228 -6.33 26.86 10.31
N ALA A 229 -6.86 27.53 9.28
CA ALA A 229 -8.04 28.40 9.45
C ALA A 229 -9.28 27.58 9.86
N GLN A 230 -9.46 26.42 9.27
CA GLN A 230 -10.55 25.48 9.54
C GLN A 230 -10.00 24.07 9.68
N ARG A 231 -10.75 23.23 10.38
CA ARG A 231 -10.48 21.79 10.45
C ARG A 231 -10.58 21.17 9.06
N LYS A 232 -9.57 20.42 8.65
CA LYS A 232 -9.65 19.65 7.42
C LYS A 232 -10.64 18.51 7.58
N PRO A 233 -11.41 18.17 6.53
CA PRO A 233 -12.23 16.97 6.53
C PRO A 233 -11.37 15.73 6.80
N GLU A 234 -11.77 14.90 7.76
CA GLU A 234 -11.03 13.70 8.16
C GLU A 234 -10.82 12.74 6.98
N ILE A 235 -11.75 12.72 6.02
CA ILE A 235 -11.71 11.90 4.80
C ILE A 235 -10.49 12.16 3.92
N GLU A 236 -9.85 13.32 4.04
CA GLU A 236 -8.65 13.67 3.26
C GLU A 236 -7.36 13.06 3.85
N GLU A 237 -7.31 12.84 5.17
CA GLU A 237 -6.09 12.48 5.90
C GLU A 237 -6.15 11.08 6.54
N ALA A 238 -7.36 10.55 6.80
CA ALA A 238 -7.55 9.28 7.48
C ALA A 238 -7.25 8.05 6.61
N ASP A 239 -7.12 6.90 7.25
CA ASP A 239 -7.17 5.61 6.58
C ASP A 239 -8.60 5.34 6.08
N LEU A 240 -8.71 5.13 4.78
CA LEU A 240 -10.01 4.92 4.13
C LEU A 240 -10.44 3.45 4.06
N ALA A 241 -9.62 2.48 4.54
CA ALA A 241 -9.97 1.07 4.42
C ALA A 241 -11.28 0.69 5.14
N PRO A 242 -11.57 1.17 6.37
CA PRO A 242 -12.86 0.94 7.01
C PRO A 242 -14.02 1.52 6.19
N MET A 243 -13.91 2.78 5.77
CA MET A 243 -14.93 3.46 4.99
C MET A 243 -15.21 2.76 3.65
N VAL A 244 -14.18 2.35 2.92
CA VAL A 244 -14.33 1.64 1.63
C VAL A 244 -15.00 0.28 1.85
N LEU A 245 -14.73 -0.41 2.95
CA LEU A 245 -15.41 -1.64 3.31
C LEU A 245 -16.90 -1.41 3.60
N ASP A 246 -17.25 -0.32 4.30
CA ASP A 246 -18.64 0.04 4.57
C ASP A 246 -19.39 0.40 3.29
N VAL A 247 -18.76 1.13 2.37
CA VAL A 247 -19.33 1.43 1.04
C VAL A 247 -19.58 0.14 0.25
N ALA A 248 -18.64 -0.79 0.25
CA ALA A 248 -18.81 -2.10 -0.38
C ALA A 248 -19.91 -2.94 0.30
N ALA A 249 -20.06 -2.84 1.64
CA ALA A 249 -21.13 -3.49 2.39
C ALA A 249 -22.51 -2.91 2.08
N PHE A 250 -22.59 -1.62 1.79
CA PHE A 250 -23.79 -0.95 1.32
C PHE A 250 -24.23 -1.45 -0.08
N GLY A 251 -23.30 -2.00 -0.86
CA GLY A 251 -23.55 -2.54 -2.20
C GLY A 251 -22.96 -1.70 -3.33
N GLU A 252 -22.18 -0.67 -3.02
CA GLU A 252 -21.52 0.18 -4.01
C GLU A 252 -20.04 -0.20 -4.17
N SER A 253 -19.64 -0.53 -5.38
CA SER A 253 -18.26 -0.92 -5.70
C SER A 253 -17.36 0.29 -6.04
N GLN A 254 -17.98 1.40 -6.48
CA GLN A 254 -17.29 2.63 -6.87
C GLN A 254 -17.50 3.72 -5.83
N VAL A 255 -16.51 3.93 -4.97
CA VAL A 255 -16.57 4.96 -3.93
C VAL A 255 -16.90 6.34 -4.48
N SER A 256 -16.41 6.67 -5.68
CA SER A 256 -16.65 7.95 -6.36
C SER A 256 -18.09 8.14 -6.86
N ALA A 257 -18.89 7.07 -6.93
CA ALA A 257 -20.29 7.15 -7.36
C ALA A 257 -21.20 7.77 -6.29
N LEU A 258 -20.79 7.76 -5.02
CA LEU A 258 -21.56 8.36 -3.95
C LEU A 258 -21.53 9.90 -4.00
N PRO A 259 -22.62 10.57 -3.62
CA PRO A 259 -22.74 12.02 -3.68
C PRO A 259 -22.05 12.70 -2.49
N TRP A 260 -20.72 12.64 -2.46
CA TRP A 260 -19.88 13.24 -1.42
C TRP A 260 -19.99 14.78 -1.37
N ILE A 261 -19.83 15.35 -0.18
CA ILE A 261 -19.57 16.79 -0.02
C ILE A 261 -18.10 17.08 -0.37
N THR A 262 -17.18 16.32 0.23
CA THR A 262 -15.76 16.31 -0.12
C THR A 262 -15.41 14.93 -0.62
N PRO A 263 -15.09 14.74 -1.91
CA PRO A 263 -14.71 13.44 -2.43
C PRO A 263 -13.41 12.93 -1.77
N PRO A 264 -13.34 11.64 -1.39
CA PRO A 264 -12.11 11.08 -0.86
C PRO A 264 -10.99 11.10 -1.93
N PRO A 265 -9.72 11.33 -1.54
CA PRO A 265 -8.59 11.34 -2.47
C PRO A 265 -8.45 9.99 -3.19
N THR A 266 -8.39 10.02 -4.53
CA THR A 266 -8.38 8.80 -5.36
C THR A 266 -7.22 7.85 -5.02
N GLY A 267 -6.04 8.39 -4.71
CA GLY A 267 -4.88 7.61 -4.29
C GLY A 267 -5.09 6.87 -2.95
N ASN A 268 -5.80 7.50 -2.00
CA ASN A 268 -6.13 6.90 -0.71
C ASN A 268 -7.18 5.78 -0.89
N VAL A 269 -8.18 6.01 -1.73
CA VAL A 269 -9.19 4.99 -2.10
C VAL A 269 -8.53 3.79 -2.77
N ALA A 270 -7.64 4.01 -3.74
CA ALA A 270 -6.94 2.92 -4.44
C ALA A 270 -6.10 2.07 -3.46
N ARG A 271 -5.39 2.70 -2.53
CA ARG A 271 -4.64 1.99 -1.47
C ARG A 271 -5.55 1.19 -0.55
N ALA A 272 -6.68 1.76 -0.13
CA ALA A 272 -7.68 1.08 0.68
C ALA A 272 -8.27 -0.15 -0.05
N GLN A 273 -8.64 -0.01 -1.31
CA GLN A 273 -9.13 -1.12 -2.13
C GLN A 273 -8.07 -2.22 -2.32
N GLN A 274 -6.82 -1.85 -2.55
CA GLN A 274 -5.72 -2.81 -2.65
C GLN A 274 -5.56 -3.60 -1.36
N LEU A 275 -5.59 -2.91 -0.22
CA LEU A 275 -5.55 -3.57 1.08
C LEU A 275 -6.72 -4.53 1.28
N LEU A 276 -7.96 -4.08 1.02
CA LEU A 276 -9.16 -4.91 1.21
C LEU A 276 -9.17 -6.15 0.30
N ARG A 277 -8.60 -6.05 -0.93
CA ARG A 277 -8.39 -7.22 -1.80
C ARG A 277 -7.38 -8.20 -1.18
N LEU A 278 -6.25 -7.71 -0.67
CA LEU A 278 -5.24 -8.54 0.01
C LEU A 278 -5.81 -9.24 1.24
N LEU A 279 -6.70 -8.59 1.98
CA LEU A 279 -7.39 -9.18 3.13
C LEU A 279 -8.54 -10.11 2.71
N GLY A 280 -8.87 -10.20 1.43
CA GLY A 280 -10.00 -10.98 0.92
C GLY A 280 -11.37 -10.40 1.25
N ALA A 281 -11.45 -9.12 1.61
CA ALA A 281 -12.69 -8.44 1.96
C ALA A 281 -13.52 -8.03 0.74
N ILE A 282 -12.86 -7.66 -0.35
CA ILE A 282 -13.48 -7.35 -1.65
C ILE A 282 -12.81 -8.16 -2.75
N ASP A 283 -13.51 -8.40 -3.84
CA ASP A 283 -13.00 -9.06 -5.05
C ASP A 283 -12.27 -8.07 -5.98
N THR A 284 -11.85 -8.55 -7.15
CA THR A 284 -11.16 -7.74 -8.16
C THR A 284 -12.03 -6.61 -8.73
N GLN A 285 -13.35 -6.75 -8.68
CA GLN A 285 -14.33 -5.75 -9.13
C GLN A 285 -14.69 -4.73 -8.05
N GLY A 286 -14.19 -4.91 -6.81
CA GLY A 286 -14.54 -4.07 -5.67
C GLY A 286 -15.80 -4.50 -4.93
N THR A 287 -16.39 -5.65 -5.29
CA THR A 287 -17.59 -6.18 -4.65
C THR A 287 -17.24 -6.88 -3.34
N ILE A 288 -18.05 -6.68 -2.32
CA ILE A 288 -17.83 -7.28 -1.00
C ILE A 288 -17.96 -8.80 -1.03
N THR A 289 -16.99 -9.50 -0.46
CA THR A 289 -17.01 -10.96 -0.31
C THR A 289 -17.80 -11.39 0.94
N PRO A 290 -18.15 -12.69 1.10
CA PRO A 290 -18.71 -13.19 2.37
C PRO A 290 -17.79 -12.92 3.56
N GLN A 291 -16.46 -13.05 3.37
CA GLN A 291 -15.47 -12.70 4.38
C GLN A 291 -15.46 -11.21 4.69
N GLY A 292 -15.57 -10.34 3.69
CA GLY A 292 -15.70 -8.90 3.87
C GLY A 292 -16.92 -8.50 4.67
N ARG A 293 -18.08 -9.15 4.43
CA ARG A 293 -19.30 -8.93 5.23
C ARG A 293 -19.10 -9.30 6.71
N ALA A 294 -18.42 -10.40 6.98
CA ALA A 294 -18.10 -10.81 8.34
C ALA A 294 -17.11 -9.83 9.00
N MET A 295 -16.15 -9.29 8.24
CA MET A 295 -15.23 -8.25 8.73
C MET A 295 -15.96 -6.93 9.01
N ALA A 296 -16.86 -6.49 8.14
CA ALA A 296 -17.65 -5.27 8.32
C ALA A 296 -18.59 -5.33 9.53
N ALA A 297 -18.97 -6.52 9.99
CA ALA A 297 -19.77 -6.70 11.20
C ALA A 297 -18.98 -6.46 12.50
N LEU A 298 -17.64 -6.42 12.43
CA LEU A 298 -16.78 -6.15 13.58
C LEU A 298 -16.43 -4.65 13.63
N PRO A 299 -16.72 -3.93 14.72
CA PRO A 299 -16.44 -2.50 14.83
C PRO A 299 -14.95 -2.23 15.09
N CYS A 300 -14.10 -2.65 14.17
CA CYS A 300 -12.66 -2.47 14.22
C CYS A 300 -12.06 -2.36 12.81
N HIS A 301 -10.79 -1.98 12.76
CA HIS A 301 -10.07 -1.88 11.49
C HIS A 301 -10.06 -3.22 10.74
N PRO A 302 -10.22 -3.26 9.38
CA PRO A 302 -10.26 -4.50 8.60
C PRO A 302 -9.06 -5.46 8.82
N ARG A 303 -7.85 -4.94 9.05
CA ARG A 303 -6.68 -5.75 9.41
C ARG A 303 -6.88 -6.53 10.72
N ILE A 304 -7.42 -5.84 11.71
CA ILE A 304 -7.70 -6.41 13.03
C ILE A 304 -8.83 -7.42 12.92
N ALA A 305 -9.91 -7.08 12.23
CA ALA A 305 -11.02 -8.00 11.96
C ALA A 305 -10.52 -9.28 11.30
N ARG A 306 -9.69 -9.16 10.26
CA ARG A 306 -9.09 -10.31 9.56
C ARG A 306 -8.26 -11.18 10.50
N MET A 307 -7.41 -10.58 11.33
CA MET A 307 -6.57 -11.27 12.30
C MET A 307 -7.41 -12.06 13.32
N ILE A 308 -8.40 -11.43 13.94
CA ILE A 308 -9.27 -12.06 14.93
C ILE A 308 -10.06 -13.22 14.31
N MET A 309 -10.60 -13.02 13.11
CA MET A 309 -11.35 -14.06 12.38
C MET A 309 -10.50 -15.25 11.97
N SER A 310 -9.19 -15.03 11.78
CA SER A 310 -8.24 -16.10 11.40
C SER A 310 -7.87 -17.00 12.58
N GLY A 311 -8.16 -16.62 13.81
CA GLY A 311 -7.98 -17.46 14.99
C GLY A 311 -8.90 -18.68 14.95
N ALA A 312 -8.35 -19.86 14.67
CA ALA A 312 -9.11 -21.11 14.56
C ALA A 312 -9.65 -21.61 15.92
N THR A 313 -9.00 -21.23 17.04
CA THR A 313 -9.38 -21.61 18.41
C THR A 313 -9.68 -20.37 19.25
N ALA A 314 -10.34 -20.57 20.39
CA ALA A 314 -10.59 -19.48 21.34
C ALA A 314 -9.31 -18.86 21.86
N GLN A 315 -8.26 -19.66 22.08
CA GLN A 315 -6.92 -19.20 22.50
C GLN A 315 -6.27 -18.32 21.44
N LEU A 316 -6.31 -18.73 20.17
CA LEU A 316 -5.78 -17.92 19.05
C LEU A 316 -6.55 -16.62 18.87
N LYS A 317 -7.88 -16.63 19.05
CA LYS A 317 -8.69 -15.39 19.01
C LYS A 317 -8.34 -14.46 20.17
N ALA A 318 -8.14 -15.00 21.39
CA ALA A 318 -7.70 -14.22 22.53
C ALA A 318 -6.30 -13.62 22.30
N LEU A 319 -5.38 -14.40 21.71
CA LEU A 319 -4.07 -13.92 21.31
C LEU A 319 -4.16 -12.80 20.24
N ALA A 320 -5.02 -12.96 19.26
CA ALA A 320 -5.25 -11.92 18.26
C ALA A 320 -5.77 -10.62 18.87
N CYS A 321 -6.66 -10.71 19.88
CA CYS A 321 -7.13 -9.53 20.64
C CYS A 321 -6.02 -8.85 21.43
N ASP A 322 -5.11 -9.63 22.02
CA ASP A 322 -3.94 -9.10 22.74
C ASP A 322 -2.97 -8.38 21.77
N ILE A 323 -2.70 -8.98 20.61
CA ILE A 323 -1.89 -8.37 19.54
C ILE A 323 -2.54 -7.07 19.07
N ALA A 324 -3.85 -7.08 18.76
CA ALA A 324 -4.59 -5.92 18.30
C ALA A 324 -4.45 -4.74 19.28
N ALA A 325 -4.67 -4.98 20.56
CA ALA A 325 -4.59 -3.96 21.59
C ALA A 325 -3.18 -3.35 21.71
N LEU A 326 -2.15 -4.17 21.52
CA LEU A 326 -0.77 -3.70 21.57
C LEU A 326 -0.41 -2.86 20.35
N LEU A 327 -0.96 -3.17 19.18
CA LEU A 327 -0.70 -2.43 17.94
C LEU A 327 -1.44 -1.08 17.88
N GLU A 328 -2.54 -0.90 18.61
CA GLU A 328 -3.30 0.37 18.66
C GLU A 328 -2.71 1.40 19.63
N GLU A 329 -1.83 0.98 20.51
CA GLU A 329 -1.18 1.87 21.47
C GLU A 329 0.31 2.04 21.17
N LYS A 330 0.88 3.13 21.69
CA LYS A 330 2.32 3.33 21.61
C LYS A 330 3.03 2.23 22.40
N ASP A 331 4.05 1.61 21.80
CA ASP A 331 4.84 0.56 22.42
C ASP A 331 5.26 0.92 23.87
N PRO A 332 4.87 0.10 24.85
CA PRO A 332 5.16 0.37 26.25
C PRO A 332 6.59 0.01 26.67
N MET A 333 7.32 -0.77 25.86
CA MET A 333 8.68 -1.23 26.17
C MET A 333 9.77 -0.35 25.51
N GLY A 334 9.44 0.36 24.44
CA GLY A 334 10.38 1.22 23.72
C GLY A 334 11.45 0.47 22.92
N ASP A 335 12.44 1.22 22.42
CA ASP A 335 13.44 0.69 21.48
C ASP A 335 14.43 -0.31 22.11
N GLU A 336 14.64 -0.27 23.45
CA GLU A 336 15.56 -1.18 24.17
C GLU A 336 15.11 -2.64 24.14
N ALA A 337 13.81 -2.89 23.93
CA ALA A 337 13.25 -4.24 23.85
C ALA A 337 13.37 -4.86 22.45
N GLY A 338 14.07 -4.22 21.51
CA GLY A 338 14.20 -4.67 20.13
C GLY A 338 12.87 -4.77 19.39
N THR A 339 12.81 -5.59 18.35
CA THR A 339 11.63 -5.74 17.47
C THR A 339 10.69 -6.90 17.86
N ASP A 340 10.97 -7.62 18.94
CA ASP A 340 10.27 -8.84 19.37
C ASP A 340 8.83 -8.56 19.87
N LEU A 341 7.83 -8.80 19.03
CA LEU A 341 6.41 -8.68 19.38
C LEU A 341 5.94 -9.80 20.35
N PRO A 342 6.27 -11.08 20.18
CA PRO A 342 5.99 -12.14 21.14
C PRO A 342 6.42 -11.81 22.58
N LEU A 343 7.58 -11.20 22.76
CA LEU A 343 8.07 -10.76 24.07
C LEU A 343 7.09 -9.78 24.73
N ARG A 344 6.60 -8.80 23.98
CA ARG A 344 5.64 -7.80 24.47
C ARG A 344 4.33 -8.44 24.92
N ILE A 345 3.82 -9.40 24.17
CA ILE A 345 2.61 -10.16 24.55
C ILE A 345 2.86 -10.99 25.80
N SER A 346 4.01 -11.65 25.90
CA SER A 346 4.40 -12.42 27.08
C SER A 346 4.49 -11.53 28.34
N VAL A 347 5.07 -10.34 28.20
CA VAL A 347 5.15 -9.35 29.31
C VAL A 347 3.75 -8.87 29.69
N MET A 348 2.88 -8.58 28.72
CA MET A 348 1.51 -8.16 28.96
C MET A 348 0.72 -9.22 29.74
N ARG A 349 0.77 -10.47 29.30
CA ARG A 349 0.10 -11.60 29.98
C ARG A 349 0.67 -11.85 31.39
N GLY A 350 1.98 -11.77 31.54
CA GLY A 350 2.64 -11.88 32.87
C GLY A 350 2.29 -10.73 33.82
N LYS A 351 2.20 -9.49 33.33
CA LYS A 351 1.75 -8.33 34.11
C LYS A 351 0.27 -8.37 34.44
N ARG A 352 -0.57 -8.88 33.54
CA ARG A 352 -2.01 -9.03 33.76
C ARG A 352 -2.27 -9.93 34.99
N ALA A 353 -1.50 -11.01 35.09
CA ALA A 353 -1.56 -11.91 36.27
C ALA A 353 -1.10 -11.25 37.57
N ARG A 354 -0.32 -10.14 37.51
CA ARG A 354 0.28 -9.44 38.67
C ARG A 354 -0.26 -8.03 38.90
N SER A 355 -1.24 -7.55 38.18
CA SER A 355 -1.69 -6.17 38.11
C SER A 355 -0.94 -5.31 37.05
N LEU A 356 -1.69 -4.80 36.12
CA LEU A 356 -1.18 -3.89 35.08
C LEU A 356 -0.98 -2.48 35.65
N THR A 357 0.07 -1.79 35.22
CA THR A 357 0.38 -0.41 35.61
C THR A 357 0.74 0.44 34.40
N GLY A 358 0.54 1.75 34.51
CA GLY A 358 0.88 2.70 33.45
C GLY A 358 0.15 2.41 32.14
N ARG A 359 0.89 2.48 31.03
CA ARG A 359 0.33 2.27 29.66
C ARG A 359 -0.25 0.86 29.44
N TRP A 360 0.27 -0.14 30.15
CA TRP A 360 -0.25 -1.50 30.10
C TRP A 360 -1.71 -1.63 30.56
N VAL A 361 -2.17 -0.75 31.46
CA VAL A 361 -3.59 -0.71 31.88
C VAL A 361 -4.50 -0.44 30.67
N ARG A 362 -4.14 0.54 29.86
CA ARG A 362 -4.92 0.91 28.67
C ARG A 362 -4.92 -0.21 27.64
N ILE A 363 -3.75 -0.79 27.33
CA ILE A 363 -3.64 -1.95 26.42
C ILE A 363 -4.52 -3.10 26.94
N GLY A 364 -4.50 -3.37 28.27
CA GLY A 364 -5.36 -4.40 28.88
C GLY A 364 -6.86 -4.12 28.71
N GLN A 365 -7.27 -2.84 28.81
CA GLN A 365 -8.67 -2.42 28.58
C GLN A 365 -9.08 -2.63 27.12
N ILE A 366 -8.26 -2.20 26.16
CA ILE A 366 -8.51 -2.40 24.71
C ILE A 366 -8.59 -3.90 24.40
N ALA A 367 -7.67 -4.72 24.93
CA ALA A 367 -7.72 -6.16 24.75
C ALA A 367 -9.00 -6.79 25.33
N HIS A 368 -9.48 -6.28 26.46
CA HIS A 368 -10.75 -6.72 27.04
C HIS A 368 -11.94 -6.39 26.12
N GLU A 369 -11.97 -5.18 25.53
CA GLU A 369 -13.02 -4.77 24.59
C GLU A 369 -13.01 -5.66 23.35
N TYR A 370 -11.84 -5.93 22.77
CA TYR A 370 -11.69 -6.85 21.63
C TYR A 370 -12.14 -8.27 21.95
N ARG A 371 -11.78 -8.80 23.14
CA ARG A 371 -12.22 -10.15 23.55
C ARG A 371 -13.73 -10.22 23.76
N ARG A 372 -14.35 -9.16 24.32
CA ARG A 372 -15.80 -9.06 24.44
C ARG A 372 -16.49 -9.08 23.06
N MET A 373 -15.95 -8.34 22.10
CA MET A 373 -16.43 -8.30 20.71
C MET A 373 -16.26 -9.65 20.01
N ALA A 374 -15.13 -10.33 20.23
CA ALA A 374 -14.85 -11.63 19.65
C ALA A 374 -15.50 -12.81 20.39
N HIS A 375 -16.24 -12.55 21.49
CA HIS A 375 -16.88 -13.56 22.35
C HIS A 375 -15.90 -14.62 22.88
N VAL A 376 -14.71 -14.19 23.31
CA VAL A 376 -13.68 -15.08 23.87
C VAL A 376 -13.26 -14.62 25.26
N ALA A 377 -12.88 -15.59 26.10
CA ALA A 377 -12.35 -15.33 27.43
C ALA A 377 -10.91 -14.85 27.36
N GLU A 378 -10.45 -14.28 28.48
CA GLU A 378 -9.04 -13.96 28.68
C GLU A 378 -8.21 -15.24 28.75
N ASP A 379 -7.07 -15.22 28.07
CA ASP A 379 -6.08 -16.30 28.08
C ASP A 379 -4.72 -15.74 28.50
N ASN A 380 -4.11 -16.35 29.52
CA ASN A 380 -2.80 -16.01 30.06
C ASN A 380 -1.78 -17.15 29.90
N THR A 381 -2.06 -18.11 29.00
CA THR A 381 -1.11 -19.21 28.70
C THR A 381 0.15 -18.68 28.04
N ALA A 382 1.20 -19.49 28.06
CA ALA A 382 2.45 -19.16 27.37
C ALA A 382 2.22 -18.87 25.89
N VAL A 383 2.93 -17.89 25.38
CA VAL A 383 2.79 -17.43 23.98
C VAL A 383 3.72 -18.25 23.09
N ASP A 384 3.17 -18.89 22.06
CA ASP A 384 3.98 -19.43 20.97
C ASP A 384 4.32 -18.29 19.98
N PRO A 385 5.60 -17.93 19.83
CA PRO A 385 6.02 -16.88 18.91
C PRO A 385 5.56 -17.10 17.45
N GLN A 386 5.45 -18.34 17.01
CA GLN A 386 5.01 -18.69 15.66
C GLN A 386 3.52 -18.47 15.45
N GLU A 387 2.70 -18.63 16.49
CA GLU A 387 1.27 -18.29 16.44
C GLU A 387 1.07 -16.77 16.34
N VAL A 388 1.90 -15.98 17.03
CA VAL A 388 1.91 -14.52 16.87
C VAL A 388 2.24 -14.15 15.43
N GLY A 389 3.29 -14.75 14.85
CA GLY A 389 3.67 -14.52 13.45
C GLY A 389 2.56 -14.90 12.46
N LEU A 390 1.90 -16.03 12.69
CA LEU A 390 0.78 -16.48 11.85
C LEU A 390 -0.38 -15.47 11.87
N LEU A 391 -0.78 -14.99 13.04
CA LEU A 391 -1.87 -14.02 13.18
C LEU A 391 -1.50 -12.67 12.55
N VAL A 392 -0.27 -12.20 12.77
CA VAL A 392 0.23 -10.98 12.15
C VAL A 392 0.27 -11.10 10.62
N ALA A 393 0.62 -12.27 10.07
CA ALA A 393 0.62 -12.51 8.64
C ALA A 393 -0.77 -12.34 8.00
N TYR A 394 -1.83 -12.70 8.70
CA TYR A 394 -3.21 -12.45 8.23
C TYR A 394 -3.61 -10.98 8.25
N ALA A 395 -3.08 -10.18 9.18
CA ALA A 395 -3.33 -8.74 9.25
C ALA A 395 -2.50 -7.95 8.23
N TYR A 396 -1.28 -8.41 7.97
CA TYR A 396 -0.27 -7.72 7.17
C TYR A 396 0.36 -8.63 6.11
N PRO A 397 -0.43 -9.21 5.18
CA PRO A 397 0.09 -10.15 4.18
C PRO A 397 1.19 -9.56 3.31
N GLU A 398 1.14 -8.27 3.00
CA GLU A 398 2.14 -7.55 2.22
C GLU A 398 3.47 -7.33 2.98
N ARG A 399 3.47 -7.54 4.31
CA ARG A 399 4.62 -7.36 5.19
C ARG A 399 5.20 -8.69 5.69
N ILE A 400 4.76 -9.81 5.14
CA ILE A 400 5.48 -11.08 5.30
C ILE A 400 6.86 -10.91 4.67
N ALA A 401 7.89 -11.33 5.37
CA ALA A 401 9.27 -11.04 5.04
C ALA A 401 10.13 -12.31 5.02
N MET A 402 11.02 -12.42 4.04
CA MET A 402 11.99 -13.49 3.90
C MET A 402 13.40 -12.91 3.97
N ALA A 403 14.27 -13.53 4.76
CA ALA A 403 15.67 -13.15 4.85
C ALA A 403 16.38 -13.24 3.48
N THR A 404 17.24 -12.28 3.21
CA THR A 404 18.15 -12.27 2.04
C THR A 404 19.57 -12.64 2.49
N ASP A 405 20.54 -12.59 1.56
CA ASP A 405 21.94 -12.98 1.83
C ASP A 405 22.66 -12.09 2.89
N GLY A 406 22.06 -10.96 3.28
CA GLY A 406 22.58 -10.08 4.31
C GLY A 406 21.94 -10.30 5.67
N ILE A 407 22.73 -10.40 6.74
CA ILE A 407 22.21 -10.53 8.13
C ILE A 407 21.30 -9.33 8.46
N GLY A 408 20.10 -9.62 8.96
CA GLY A 408 19.11 -8.61 9.32
C GLY A 408 18.45 -7.91 8.14
N THR A 409 18.68 -8.36 6.91
CA THR A 409 18.06 -7.81 5.69
C THR A 409 16.96 -8.74 5.19
N TYR A 410 15.78 -8.18 4.94
CA TYR A 410 14.59 -8.94 4.56
C TYR A 410 13.91 -8.32 3.34
N ARG A 411 13.38 -9.19 2.48
CA ARG A 411 12.51 -8.81 1.37
C ARG A 411 11.06 -9.06 1.75
N LEU A 412 10.21 -8.06 1.58
CA LEU A 412 8.76 -8.16 1.85
C LEU A 412 8.02 -8.83 0.71
N ALA A 413 6.86 -9.42 1.01
CA ALA A 413 5.90 -9.92 0.03
C ALA A 413 5.47 -8.83 -0.97
N GLY A 414 5.43 -7.56 -0.54
CA GLY A 414 5.21 -6.39 -1.39
C GLY A 414 6.39 -5.98 -2.28
N GLY A 415 7.56 -6.63 -2.14
CA GLY A 415 8.75 -6.40 -2.97
C GLY A 415 9.77 -5.40 -2.41
N GLN A 416 9.47 -4.71 -1.32
CA GLN A 416 10.37 -3.75 -0.68
C GLN A 416 11.40 -4.48 0.19
N THR A 417 12.55 -3.84 0.43
CA THR A 417 13.58 -4.32 1.35
C THR A 417 13.50 -3.57 2.66
N VAL A 418 13.64 -4.30 3.77
CA VAL A 418 13.63 -3.74 5.13
C VAL A 418 14.79 -4.32 5.95
N ARG A 419 15.18 -3.62 7.02
CA ARG A 419 16.29 -4.01 7.89
C ARG A 419 15.87 -4.08 9.36
N ILE A 420 16.47 -5.03 10.04
CA ILE A 420 16.50 -5.19 11.50
C ILE A 420 17.96 -5.11 11.93
N ASP A 421 18.22 -4.56 13.09
CA ASP A 421 19.57 -4.55 13.65
C ASP A 421 20.09 -6.00 13.79
N HIS A 422 21.34 -6.23 13.41
CA HIS A 422 21.94 -7.57 13.42
C HIS A 422 22.06 -8.16 14.84
N THR A 423 22.00 -7.31 15.88
CA THR A 423 22.00 -7.73 17.31
C THR A 423 20.60 -8.08 17.82
N ASP A 424 19.56 -7.76 17.07
CA ASP A 424 18.17 -8.07 17.45
C ASP A 424 17.88 -9.57 17.31
N SER A 425 17.16 -10.14 18.27
CA SER A 425 16.79 -11.57 18.28
C SER A 425 16.02 -12.00 17.03
N MET A 426 15.21 -11.09 16.44
CA MET A 426 14.45 -11.38 15.23
C MET A 426 15.31 -11.50 13.98
N SER A 427 16.54 -10.95 13.97
CA SER A 427 17.45 -11.01 12.83
C SER A 427 17.92 -12.43 12.45
N ALA A 428 17.80 -13.39 13.35
CA ALA A 428 18.19 -14.78 13.14
C ALA A 428 17.11 -15.64 12.44
N HIS A 429 15.88 -15.13 12.32
CA HIS A 429 14.78 -15.90 11.75
C HIS A 429 14.72 -15.77 10.22
N PRO A 430 14.58 -16.89 9.45
CA PRO A 430 14.52 -16.85 7.99
C PRO A 430 13.24 -16.20 7.46
N TRP A 431 12.14 -16.27 8.23
CA TRP A 431 10.87 -15.68 7.90
C TRP A 431 10.29 -14.91 9.07
N LEU A 432 9.71 -13.75 8.78
CA LEU A 432 9.06 -12.87 9.73
C LEU A 432 7.71 -12.42 9.23
N ALA A 433 6.79 -12.18 10.14
CA ALA A 433 5.60 -11.37 9.93
C ALA A 433 5.81 -10.01 10.64
N ILE A 434 5.76 -8.92 9.87
CA ILE A 434 6.10 -7.58 10.38
C ILE A 434 4.82 -6.80 10.64
N ALA A 435 4.62 -6.41 11.89
CA ALA A 435 3.46 -5.63 12.32
C ALA A 435 3.71 -4.12 12.21
N SER A 436 4.93 -3.66 12.50
CA SER A 436 5.27 -2.24 12.45
C SER A 436 6.61 -2.01 11.74
N LEU A 437 6.59 -1.14 10.73
CA LEU A 437 7.78 -0.77 9.96
C LEU A 437 7.67 0.68 9.46
N HIS A 438 8.80 1.29 9.15
CA HIS A 438 8.88 2.57 8.46
C HIS A 438 9.52 2.37 7.08
N THR A 439 8.84 2.83 6.03
CA THR A 439 9.35 2.86 4.66
C THR A 439 9.67 4.31 4.31
N GLY A 440 10.95 4.68 4.33
CA GLY A 440 11.46 5.96 3.86
C GLY A 440 12.21 5.81 2.53
N PRO A 441 12.81 6.89 2.00
CA PRO A 441 13.77 6.79 0.91
C PRO A 441 14.97 5.96 1.40
N GLY A 442 15.15 4.75 0.84
CA GLY A 442 16.14 3.76 1.24
C GLY A 442 15.51 2.48 1.82
N ASP A 443 16.33 1.66 2.50
CA ASP A 443 15.85 0.46 3.16
C ASP A 443 14.95 0.81 4.35
N GLY A 444 13.78 0.19 4.42
CA GLY A 444 12.85 0.40 5.52
C GLY A 444 13.38 -0.16 6.84
N ARG A 445 12.96 0.42 7.98
CA ARG A 445 13.29 -0.07 9.34
C ARG A 445 12.09 -0.78 9.96
N VAL A 446 12.34 -1.94 10.54
CA VAL A 446 11.34 -2.72 11.29
C VAL A 446 11.33 -2.28 12.76
N PHE A 447 10.13 -2.19 13.36
CA PHE A 447 9.94 -1.88 14.77
C PHE A 447 9.28 -3.01 15.55
N LEU A 448 8.36 -3.77 14.93
CA LEU A 448 7.71 -4.92 15.56
C LEU A 448 7.57 -6.06 14.55
N ALA A 449 8.04 -7.24 14.91
CA ALA A 449 7.97 -8.44 14.11
C ALA A 449 7.78 -9.69 14.97
N ALA A 450 7.34 -10.77 14.35
CA ALA A 450 7.28 -12.10 14.96
C ALA A 450 7.78 -13.16 13.98
N PRO A 451 8.39 -14.26 14.46
CA PRO A 451 8.86 -15.35 13.61
C PRO A 451 7.69 -16.05 12.93
N LEU A 452 7.87 -16.42 11.67
CA LEU A 452 6.84 -17.05 10.85
C LEU A 452 7.35 -18.38 10.26
N VAL A 453 6.49 -19.39 10.27
CA VAL A 453 6.70 -20.62 9.50
C VAL A 453 5.77 -20.59 8.30
N PRO A 454 6.30 -20.36 7.08
CA PRO A 454 5.48 -20.18 5.88
C PRO A 454 4.65 -21.40 5.52
N ASP A 455 5.07 -22.62 5.91
CA ASP A 455 4.33 -23.86 5.67
C ASP A 455 2.95 -23.85 6.34
N LYS A 456 2.78 -23.14 7.48
CA LYS A 456 1.48 -22.96 8.13
C LYS A 456 0.48 -22.14 7.30
N LEU A 457 0.97 -21.43 6.30
CA LEU A 457 0.14 -20.64 5.37
C LEU A 457 -0.25 -21.43 4.11
N MET A 458 0.36 -22.60 3.87
CA MET A 458 0.04 -23.44 2.70
C MET A 458 -1.44 -23.83 2.70
N GLY A 459 -2.07 -23.71 1.53
CA GLY A 459 -3.52 -23.95 1.38
C GLY A 459 -4.43 -22.81 1.82
N THR A 460 -3.88 -21.71 2.33
CA THR A 460 -4.64 -20.49 2.62
C THR A 460 -4.72 -19.57 1.40
N ALA A 461 -5.64 -18.60 1.40
CA ALA A 461 -5.77 -17.61 0.35
C ALA A 461 -4.55 -16.65 0.22
N LEU A 462 -3.63 -16.67 1.18
CA LEU A 462 -2.41 -15.87 1.14
C LEU A 462 -1.35 -16.46 0.20
N VAL A 463 -1.41 -17.76 -0.07
CA VAL A 463 -0.47 -18.47 -0.95
C VAL A 463 -1.09 -18.65 -2.32
N THR A 464 -0.40 -18.17 -3.33
CA THR A 464 -0.78 -18.36 -4.74
C THR A 464 0.08 -19.44 -5.35
N GLU A 465 -0.56 -20.37 -6.04
CA GLU A 465 0.12 -21.37 -6.86
C GLU A 465 0.26 -20.83 -8.30
N ARG A 466 1.46 -20.88 -8.85
CA ARG A 466 1.75 -20.46 -10.23
C ARG A 466 2.65 -21.47 -10.92
N SER A 467 2.35 -21.75 -12.18
CA SER A 467 3.28 -22.42 -13.07
C SER A 467 4.24 -21.39 -13.63
N ASN A 468 5.53 -21.60 -13.45
CA ASN A 468 6.58 -20.75 -13.98
C ASN A 468 7.42 -21.54 -14.98
N LEU A 469 7.40 -21.09 -16.24
CA LEU A 469 8.24 -21.62 -17.31
C LEU A 469 9.23 -20.54 -17.70
N SER A 470 10.50 -20.90 -17.72
CA SER A 470 11.57 -19.99 -18.13
C SER A 470 12.72 -20.75 -18.78
N TRP A 471 13.43 -20.08 -19.68
CA TRP A 471 14.71 -20.58 -20.17
C TRP A 471 15.77 -20.42 -19.09
N ASN A 472 16.48 -21.49 -18.78
CA ASN A 472 17.58 -21.44 -17.81
C ASN A 472 18.91 -21.73 -18.53
N SER A 473 19.71 -20.69 -18.75
CA SER A 473 21.00 -20.79 -19.45
C SER A 473 22.03 -21.65 -18.70
N LYS A 474 21.91 -21.80 -17.35
CA LYS A 474 22.78 -22.69 -16.55
C LYS A 474 22.42 -24.17 -16.72
N GLN A 475 21.15 -24.48 -16.92
CA GLN A 475 20.64 -25.83 -17.13
C GLN A 475 20.48 -26.15 -18.62
N ASN A 476 20.80 -25.21 -19.50
CA ASN A 476 20.73 -25.33 -20.94
C ASN A 476 19.37 -25.82 -21.47
N GLY A 477 18.28 -25.28 -20.93
CA GLY A 477 16.96 -25.67 -21.40
C GLY A 477 15.82 -24.97 -20.69
N VAL A 478 14.59 -25.27 -21.12
CA VAL A 478 13.37 -24.80 -20.47
C VAL A 478 13.19 -25.54 -19.16
N VAL A 479 12.99 -24.77 -18.10
CA VAL A 479 12.67 -25.27 -16.77
C VAL A 479 11.23 -24.90 -16.46
N ALA A 480 10.41 -25.91 -16.18
CA ALA A 480 9.04 -25.75 -15.74
C ALA A 480 8.93 -26.06 -14.25
N ARG A 481 8.41 -25.14 -13.46
CA ARG A 481 8.25 -25.29 -12.02
C ARG A 481 6.86 -24.85 -11.59
N ARG A 482 6.31 -25.58 -10.65
CA ARG A 482 5.15 -25.16 -9.88
C ARG A 482 5.68 -24.44 -8.66
N GLU A 483 5.31 -23.19 -8.50
CA GLU A 483 5.78 -22.32 -7.44
C GLU A 483 4.63 -21.92 -6.53
N TRP A 484 4.86 -21.98 -5.22
CA TRP A 484 3.97 -21.43 -4.20
C TRP A 484 4.58 -20.14 -3.69
N ARG A 485 3.80 -19.06 -3.81
CA ARG A 485 4.29 -17.71 -3.51
C ARG A 485 3.35 -16.95 -2.58
N ILE A 486 3.94 -16.09 -1.76
CA ILE A 486 3.24 -15.01 -1.05
C ILE A 486 3.70 -13.70 -1.68
N GLY A 487 2.83 -13.06 -2.46
CA GLY A 487 3.22 -11.90 -3.25
C GLY A 487 4.44 -12.21 -4.14
N GLN A 488 5.58 -11.53 -3.88
CA GLN A 488 6.82 -11.75 -4.62
C GLN A 488 7.73 -12.84 -4.01
N LEU A 489 7.43 -13.32 -2.80
CA LEU A 489 8.27 -14.29 -2.09
C LEU A 489 7.96 -15.72 -2.55
N LEU A 490 9.00 -16.49 -2.83
CA LEU A 490 8.92 -17.91 -3.15
C LEU A 490 9.00 -18.72 -1.85
N ILE A 491 7.95 -19.52 -1.55
CA ILE A 491 7.92 -20.43 -0.40
C ILE A 491 8.52 -21.79 -0.79
N ASP A 492 7.99 -22.38 -1.85
CA ASP A 492 8.37 -23.70 -2.31
C ASP A 492 8.28 -23.78 -3.83
N SER A 493 9.04 -24.68 -4.44
CA SER A 493 9.09 -24.85 -5.88
C SER A 493 9.35 -26.30 -6.25
N LYS A 494 8.43 -26.91 -7.00
CA LYS A 494 8.54 -28.30 -7.44
C LYS A 494 8.61 -28.38 -8.97
N PRO A 495 9.35 -29.34 -9.56
CA PRO A 495 9.32 -29.56 -10.99
C PRO A 495 7.91 -29.83 -11.48
N LEU A 496 7.54 -29.23 -12.60
CA LEU A 496 6.28 -29.48 -13.29
C LEU A 496 6.53 -30.42 -14.47
N THR A 497 5.88 -31.61 -14.46
CA THR A 497 6.12 -32.66 -15.47
C THR A 497 5.15 -32.62 -16.65
N ASN A 498 3.99 -31.99 -16.47
CA ASN A 498 2.99 -31.87 -17.54
C ASN A 498 2.80 -30.40 -17.89
N VAL A 499 3.44 -29.98 -18.99
CA VAL A 499 3.47 -28.57 -19.42
C VAL A 499 2.83 -28.47 -20.79
N ASP A 500 2.09 -27.39 -21.01
CA ASP A 500 1.53 -27.07 -22.32
C ASP A 500 2.65 -26.83 -23.34
N SER A 501 2.61 -27.56 -24.45
CA SER A 501 3.58 -27.43 -25.54
C SER A 501 3.67 -26.04 -26.11
N GLN A 502 2.55 -25.32 -26.18
CA GLN A 502 2.50 -23.96 -26.70
C GLN A 502 3.24 -22.96 -25.78
N GLU A 503 3.12 -23.16 -24.46
CA GLU A 503 3.87 -22.34 -23.50
C GLU A 503 5.38 -22.59 -23.57
N VAL A 504 5.81 -23.82 -23.75
CA VAL A 504 7.23 -24.17 -23.94
C VAL A 504 7.77 -23.53 -25.22
N ILE A 505 7.04 -23.65 -26.34
CA ILE A 505 7.41 -23.02 -27.62
C ILE A 505 7.58 -21.49 -27.42
N ARG A 506 6.64 -20.84 -26.76
CA ARG A 506 6.72 -19.40 -26.48
C ARG A 506 7.99 -19.04 -25.69
N VAL A 507 8.31 -19.81 -24.64
CA VAL A 507 9.52 -19.58 -23.82
C VAL A 507 10.79 -19.79 -24.64
N VAL A 508 10.85 -20.81 -25.52
CA VAL A 508 12.00 -21.01 -26.39
C VAL A 508 12.15 -19.87 -27.39
N CYS A 509 11.07 -19.43 -28.03
CA CYS A 509 11.11 -18.30 -28.96
C CYS A 509 11.59 -17.00 -28.26
N GLU A 510 11.11 -16.74 -27.05
CA GLU A 510 11.54 -15.58 -26.26
C GLU A 510 13.04 -15.67 -25.89
N ALA A 511 13.50 -16.86 -25.49
CA ALA A 511 14.93 -17.08 -25.24
C ALA A 511 15.78 -16.83 -26.49
N VAL A 512 15.31 -17.29 -27.66
CA VAL A 512 16.00 -17.05 -28.93
C VAL A 512 16.02 -15.59 -29.34
N LYS A 513 14.99 -14.83 -29.05
CA LYS A 513 15.02 -13.36 -29.25
C LYS A 513 16.15 -12.67 -28.48
N HIS A 514 16.40 -13.12 -27.24
CA HIS A 514 17.39 -12.50 -26.36
C HIS A 514 18.79 -13.09 -26.48
N GLU A 515 18.91 -14.42 -26.59
CA GLU A 515 20.19 -15.15 -26.55
C GLU A 515 20.46 -15.96 -27.82
N GLY A 516 19.72 -15.74 -28.90
CA GLY A 516 19.70 -16.61 -30.08
C GLY A 516 21.02 -16.79 -30.80
N LEU A 517 21.97 -15.86 -30.67
CA LEU A 517 23.34 -16.02 -31.19
C LEU A 517 24.05 -17.19 -30.52
N SER A 518 23.79 -17.47 -29.26
CA SER A 518 24.37 -18.61 -28.53
C SER A 518 23.52 -19.87 -28.64
N LEU A 519 22.21 -19.77 -28.86
CA LEU A 519 21.26 -20.87 -28.82
C LEU A 519 21.12 -21.61 -30.17
N LEU A 520 21.25 -20.91 -31.31
CA LEU A 520 21.15 -21.49 -32.65
C LEU A 520 22.54 -21.66 -33.29
N ASP A 521 22.61 -22.52 -34.32
CA ASP A 521 23.87 -22.78 -35.05
C ASP A 521 24.07 -21.81 -36.24
N TRP A 522 24.67 -20.65 -35.97
CA TRP A 522 25.00 -19.60 -36.96
C TRP A 522 26.34 -19.94 -37.65
N ASN A 523 26.34 -21.01 -38.44
CA ASN A 523 27.54 -21.46 -39.15
C ASN A 523 27.79 -20.67 -40.45
N ASP A 524 28.91 -21.00 -41.13
CA ASP A 524 29.29 -20.34 -42.39
C ASP A 524 28.25 -20.52 -43.51
N ARG A 525 27.51 -21.64 -43.53
CA ARG A 525 26.44 -21.85 -44.53
C ARG A 525 25.31 -20.88 -44.36
N VAL A 526 24.92 -20.61 -43.13
CA VAL A 526 23.90 -19.59 -42.76
C VAL A 526 24.38 -18.20 -43.18
N SER A 527 25.62 -17.85 -42.83
CA SER A 527 26.20 -16.56 -43.16
C SER A 527 26.28 -16.33 -44.67
N GLN A 528 26.66 -17.37 -45.46
CA GLN A 528 26.69 -17.29 -46.92
C GLN A 528 25.29 -17.14 -47.52
N LEU A 529 24.31 -17.87 -47.00
CA LEU A 529 22.91 -17.73 -47.44
C LEU A 529 22.40 -16.29 -47.20
N GLN A 530 22.61 -15.75 -46.00
CA GLN A 530 22.23 -14.39 -45.70
C GLN A 530 22.85 -13.36 -46.64
N ARG A 531 24.16 -13.52 -46.94
CA ARG A 531 24.90 -12.63 -47.84
C ARG A 531 24.42 -12.77 -49.30
N ARG A 532 24.11 -13.98 -49.75
CA ARG A 532 23.52 -14.22 -51.09
C ARG A 532 22.17 -13.51 -51.22
N VAL A 533 21.29 -13.73 -50.24
CA VAL A 533 19.96 -13.10 -50.20
C VAL A 533 20.09 -11.57 -50.17
N ALA A 534 20.95 -11.02 -49.32
CA ALA A 534 21.19 -9.60 -49.24
C ALA A 534 21.73 -9.02 -50.55
N ALA A 535 22.61 -9.74 -51.22
CA ALA A 535 23.14 -9.32 -52.51
C ALA A 535 22.04 -9.26 -53.59
N VAL A 536 21.21 -10.27 -53.72
CA VAL A 536 20.09 -10.29 -54.69
C VAL A 536 19.06 -9.22 -54.37
N SER A 537 18.73 -9.06 -53.06
CA SER A 537 17.77 -7.99 -52.63
C SER A 537 18.29 -6.58 -53.00
N ALA A 538 19.61 -6.36 -52.89
CA ALA A 538 20.23 -5.09 -53.29
C ALA A 538 20.28 -4.90 -54.82
N TRP A 539 20.48 -5.97 -55.57
CA TRP A 539 20.51 -5.89 -57.05
C TRP A 539 19.13 -5.78 -57.67
N HIS A 540 18.14 -6.46 -57.06
CA HIS A 540 16.78 -6.61 -57.56
C HIS A 540 15.75 -6.35 -56.48
N PRO A 541 15.59 -5.08 -56.04
CA PRO A 541 14.63 -4.72 -55.00
C PRO A 541 13.17 -5.08 -55.39
N GLU A 542 12.89 -5.18 -56.69
CA GLU A 542 11.56 -5.55 -57.24
C GLU A 542 11.14 -6.99 -56.89
N LEU A 543 12.09 -7.88 -56.57
CA LEU A 543 11.78 -9.26 -56.20
C LEU A 543 11.21 -9.37 -54.76
N ALA A 544 11.29 -8.31 -53.97
CA ALA A 544 10.76 -8.24 -52.61
C ALA A 544 11.12 -9.49 -51.74
N ILE A 545 12.40 -9.93 -51.80
CA ILE A 545 12.88 -11.12 -51.10
C ILE A 545 12.81 -10.88 -49.59
N PRO A 546 12.36 -11.87 -48.75
CA PRO A 546 12.30 -11.74 -47.32
C PRO A 546 13.65 -11.36 -46.70
N CYS A 547 13.63 -10.51 -45.69
CA CYS A 547 14.81 -10.10 -44.95
C CYS A 547 15.28 -11.26 -44.05
N LEU A 548 16.50 -11.75 -44.30
CA LEU A 548 17.12 -12.82 -43.53
C LEU A 548 18.31 -12.31 -42.66
N THR A 549 18.34 -11.03 -42.32
CA THR A 549 19.36 -10.51 -41.39
C THR A 549 19.21 -11.16 -40.02
N THR A 550 20.33 -11.37 -39.31
CA THR A 550 20.32 -11.99 -37.98
C THR A 550 19.41 -11.24 -37.01
N GLU A 551 19.48 -9.89 -37.01
CA GLU A 551 18.65 -9.07 -36.15
C GLU A 551 17.16 -9.25 -36.45
N HIS A 552 16.77 -9.29 -37.73
CA HIS A 552 15.38 -9.50 -38.12
C HIS A 552 14.87 -10.88 -37.73
N LEU A 553 15.68 -11.93 -37.96
CA LEU A 553 15.34 -13.31 -37.62
C LEU A 553 15.18 -13.51 -36.10
N LEU A 554 16.04 -12.91 -35.30
CA LEU A 554 15.92 -12.97 -33.84
C LEU A 554 14.68 -12.19 -33.37
N ALA A 555 14.44 -11.01 -33.89
CA ALA A 555 13.28 -10.20 -33.51
C ALA A 555 11.94 -10.87 -33.85
N THR A 556 11.91 -11.66 -34.94
CA THR A 556 10.71 -12.36 -35.45
C THR A 556 10.69 -13.85 -35.16
N ALA A 557 11.46 -14.32 -34.18
CA ALA A 557 11.60 -15.76 -33.87
C ALA A 557 10.27 -16.47 -33.62
N ASP A 558 9.29 -15.77 -33.04
CA ASP A 558 7.94 -16.26 -32.79
C ASP A 558 7.11 -16.55 -34.05
N SER A 559 7.47 -15.97 -35.19
CA SER A 559 6.74 -16.18 -36.45
C SER A 559 7.22 -17.38 -37.27
N TRP A 560 8.47 -17.77 -37.13
CA TRP A 560 9.05 -18.82 -37.96
C TRP A 560 9.57 -20.04 -37.18
N LEU A 561 10.14 -19.84 -35.98
CA LEU A 561 10.78 -20.91 -35.20
C LEU A 561 9.79 -21.96 -34.67
N PRO A 562 8.54 -21.65 -34.26
CA PRO A 562 7.59 -22.64 -33.73
C PRO A 562 7.39 -23.86 -34.64
N PHE A 563 7.41 -23.70 -35.95
CA PHE A 563 7.20 -24.76 -36.92
C PHE A 563 8.31 -25.83 -36.90
N TYR A 564 9.45 -25.51 -36.33
CA TYR A 564 10.64 -26.38 -36.29
C TYR A 564 10.97 -26.88 -34.89
N LEU A 565 10.21 -26.44 -33.86
CA LEU A 565 10.43 -26.85 -32.47
C LEU A 565 9.76 -28.18 -32.11
N GLU A 566 8.89 -28.73 -32.96
CA GLU A 566 8.29 -30.02 -32.75
C GLU A 566 8.76 -30.98 -33.86
N GLN A 567 9.45 -32.06 -33.47
CA GLN A 567 9.96 -33.08 -34.41
C GLN A 567 9.58 -34.47 -33.92
N GLY A 568 8.80 -35.21 -34.74
CA GLY A 568 8.39 -36.56 -34.40
C GLY A 568 7.60 -36.72 -33.11
N GLY A 569 6.80 -35.72 -32.73
CA GLY A 569 6.04 -35.69 -31.48
C GLY A 569 6.89 -35.36 -30.23
N ARG A 570 8.15 -34.96 -30.42
CA ARG A 570 9.04 -34.48 -29.35
C ARG A 570 9.27 -32.98 -29.50
N LEU A 571 9.16 -32.29 -28.40
CA LEU A 571 9.42 -30.85 -28.32
C LEU A 571 10.90 -30.58 -28.09
N LEU A 572 11.49 -29.71 -28.90
CA LEU A 572 12.88 -29.27 -28.80
C LEU A 572 12.97 -28.12 -27.79
N CYS A 573 13.43 -28.41 -26.57
CA CYS A 573 13.42 -27.46 -25.46
C CYS A 573 14.77 -27.34 -24.74
N THR A 574 15.83 -27.96 -25.29
CA THR A 574 17.18 -27.84 -24.73
C THR A 574 18.14 -27.18 -25.71
N LEU A 575 19.26 -26.63 -25.22
CA LEU A 575 20.32 -26.06 -26.06
C LEU A 575 20.83 -27.05 -27.10
N SER A 576 21.01 -28.33 -26.70
CA SER A 576 21.47 -29.37 -27.62
C SER A 576 20.45 -29.66 -28.72
N ASP A 577 19.16 -29.55 -28.43
CA ASP A 577 18.12 -29.71 -29.44
C ASP A 577 18.14 -28.55 -30.43
N LEU A 578 18.23 -27.30 -29.92
CA LEU A 578 18.24 -26.09 -30.74
C LEU A 578 19.47 -26.02 -31.66
N LYS A 579 20.65 -26.44 -31.18
CA LYS A 579 21.87 -26.52 -31.98
C LYS A 579 21.82 -27.59 -33.11
N ARG A 580 20.91 -28.56 -33.03
CA ARG A 580 20.71 -29.58 -34.07
C ARG A 580 19.77 -29.11 -35.20
N ILE A 581 19.08 -28.00 -35.01
CA ILE A 581 18.23 -27.42 -36.07
C ILE A 581 19.15 -26.98 -37.21
N SER A 582 18.95 -27.52 -38.41
CA SER A 582 19.68 -27.06 -39.61
C SER A 582 19.18 -25.67 -40.01
N LEU A 583 19.75 -24.64 -39.37
CA LEU A 583 19.28 -23.25 -39.54
C LEU A 583 19.35 -22.81 -41.02
N SER A 584 20.36 -23.28 -41.78
CA SER A 584 20.44 -22.96 -43.21
C SER A 584 19.27 -23.50 -44.03
N GLU A 585 18.78 -24.71 -43.72
CA GLU A 585 17.61 -25.30 -44.40
C GLU A 585 16.32 -24.60 -43.98
N VAL A 586 16.20 -24.29 -42.69
CA VAL A 586 15.07 -23.52 -42.15
C VAL A 586 14.96 -22.15 -42.85
N LEU A 587 16.07 -21.43 -42.92
CA LEU A 587 16.07 -20.10 -43.55
C LEU A 587 15.84 -20.16 -45.05
N TRP A 588 16.32 -21.20 -45.71
CA TRP A 588 16.02 -21.42 -47.12
C TRP A 588 14.53 -21.69 -47.36
N ALA A 589 13.89 -22.46 -46.48
CA ALA A 589 12.46 -22.75 -46.55
C ALA A 589 11.56 -21.54 -46.27
N LEU A 590 12.06 -20.49 -45.62
CA LEU A 590 11.34 -19.25 -45.43
C LEU A 590 11.19 -18.40 -46.71
N ILE A 591 11.99 -18.71 -47.73
CA ILE A 591 11.97 -18.00 -49.02
C ILE A 591 10.97 -18.70 -49.93
N PRO A 592 10.03 -18.02 -50.60
CA PRO A 592 9.13 -18.60 -51.59
C PRO A 592 9.90 -19.31 -52.70
N TYR A 593 9.37 -20.43 -53.18
CA TYR A 593 10.07 -21.32 -54.17
C TYR A 593 10.52 -20.60 -55.44
N GLU A 594 9.72 -19.68 -55.97
CA GLU A 594 10.07 -18.90 -57.14
C GLU A 594 11.30 -18.00 -56.88
N GLN A 595 11.33 -17.38 -55.70
CA GLN A 595 12.45 -16.53 -55.29
C GLN A 595 13.72 -17.35 -54.98
N GLN A 596 13.59 -18.61 -54.52
CA GLN A 596 14.74 -19.52 -54.37
C GLN A 596 15.41 -19.78 -55.73
N GLN A 597 14.64 -20.02 -56.78
CA GLN A 597 15.16 -20.16 -58.14
C GLN A 597 15.85 -18.89 -58.64
N ASP A 598 15.28 -17.72 -58.37
CA ASP A 598 15.90 -16.44 -58.72
C ASP A 598 17.23 -16.23 -57.95
N ILE A 599 17.29 -16.54 -56.67
CA ILE A 599 18.52 -16.44 -55.90
C ILE A 599 19.59 -17.39 -56.45
N ASP A 600 19.26 -18.63 -56.77
CA ASP A 600 20.23 -19.59 -57.30
C ASP A 600 20.73 -19.19 -58.71
N ARG A 601 19.87 -18.58 -59.53
CA ARG A 601 20.22 -18.06 -60.83
C ARG A 601 21.06 -16.77 -60.78
N LEU A 602 20.67 -15.82 -59.92
CA LEU A 602 21.30 -14.50 -59.85
C LEU A 602 22.56 -14.49 -58.98
N ALA A 603 22.54 -15.24 -57.88
CA ALA A 603 23.65 -15.38 -56.96
C ALA A 603 24.00 -16.86 -56.72
N PRO A 604 24.55 -17.56 -57.70
CA PRO A 604 24.88 -19.01 -57.59
C PRO A 604 25.86 -19.24 -56.45
N SER A 605 25.70 -20.39 -55.76
CA SER A 605 26.62 -20.79 -54.69
C SER A 605 27.99 -21.24 -55.19
N HIS A 606 28.05 -21.72 -56.43
CA HIS A 606 29.28 -22.19 -57.10
C HIS A 606 29.31 -21.74 -58.55
N ILE A 607 30.49 -21.55 -59.08
CA ILE A 607 30.74 -21.28 -60.51
C ILE A 607 31.63 -22.38 -61.04
N GLN A 608 31.30 -22.91 -62.21
CA GLN A 608 32.11 -23.89 -62.92
C GLN A 608 33.24 -23.17 -63.66
N VAL A 609 34.47 -23.59 -63.40
CA VAL A 609 35.67 -23.11 -64.07
C VAL A 609 36.05 -24.02 -65.25
N PRO A 610 36.96 -23.59 -66.17
CA PRO A 610 37.31 -24.35 -67.37
C PRO A 610 37.78 -25.79 -67.11
N THR A 611 38.39 -26.10 -65.99
CA THR A 611 38.76 -27.46 -65.61
C THR A 611 37.58 -28.36 -65.24
N GLY A 612 36.36 -27.86 -65.18
CA GLY A 612 35.16 -28.56 -64.77
C GLY A 612 34.89 -28.53 -63.28
N SER A 613 35.80 -27.98 -62.47
CA SER A 613 35.63 -27.87 -61.01
C SER A 613 34.53 -26.83 -60.65
N GLN A 614 33.73 -27.18 -59.63
CA GLN A 614 32.74 -26.26 -59.07
C GLN A 614 33.37 -25.49 -57.91
N ILE A 615 33.68 -24.20 -58.13
CA ILE A 615 34.30 -23.33 -57.13
C ILE A 615 33.24 -22.52 -56.39
N ARG A 616 33.27 -22.56 -55.08
CA ARG A 616 32.34 -21.81 -54.23
C ARG A 616 32.54 -20.31 -54.41
N VAL A 617 31.44 -19.58 -54.61
CA VAL A 617 31.43 -18.11 -54.61
C VAL A 617 31.21 -17.60 -53.20
N ASP A 618 32.10 -16.74 -52.74
CA ASP A 618 32.02 -16.13 -51.42
C ASP A 618 31.44 -14.68 -51.54
N TYR A 619 30.27 -14.50 -50.93
CA TYR A 619 29.56 -13.22 -50.92
C TYR A 619 29.98 -12.32 -49.75
N ARG A 620 31.22 -12.46 -49.22
CA ARG A 620 31.73 -11.70 -48.07
C ARG A 620 31.74 -10.19 -48.26
N ARG A 621 31.71 -9.68 -49.48
CA ARG A 621 31.59 -8.25 -49.83
C ARG A 621 30.14 -7.88 -50.18
N GLY A 622 29.18 -8.74 -49.87
CA GLY A 622 27.76 -8.51 -50.17
C GLY A 622 27.48 -8.24 -51.64
N ALA A 623 26.72 -7.16 -51.93
CA ALA A 623 26.33 -6.79 -53.24
C ALA A 623 27.43 -6.15 -54.10
N GLU A 624 28.54 -5.68 -53.50
CA GLU A 624 29.59 -4.96 -54.22
C GLU A 624 30.38 -5.87 -55.17
N ALA A 625 30.91 -6.96 -54.66
CA ALA A 625 31.71 -7.91 -55.45
C ALA A 625 31.74 -9.32 -54.85
N PRO A 626 31.05 -10.30 -55.45
CA PRO A 626 31.23 -11.69 -55.13
C PRO A 626 32.69 -12.12 -55.41
N VAL A 627 33.23 -12.95 -54.52
CA VAL A 627 34.64 -13.35 -54.58
C VAL A 627 34.76 -14.80 -54.99
N LEU A 628 35.61 -15.09 -55.96
CA LEU A 628 35.96 -16.45 -56.41
C LEU A 628 37.43 -16.71 -56.10
N SER A 629 37.68 -17.44 -55.01
CA SER A 629 39.03 -17.86 -54.63
C SER A 629 39.38 -19.17 -55.35
N VAL A 630 40.25 -19.13 -56.34
CA VAL A 630 40.54 -20.21 -57.28
C VAL A 630 42.04 -20.36 -57.51
N ARG A 631 42.54 -21.59 -57.71
CA ARG A 631 43.92 -21.84 -58.05
C ARG A 631 44.18 -21.38 -59.48
N LEU A 632 45.37 -20.78 -59.74
CA LEU A 632 45.73 -20.28 -61.05
C LEU A 632 45.57 -21.32 -62.17
N GLN A 633 45.86 -22.58 -61.88
CA GLN A 633 45.78 -23.69 -62.83
C GLN A 633 44.35 -23.96 -63.30
N GLU A 634 43.36 -23.68 -62.46
CA GLU A 634 41.92 -23.90 -62.78
C GLU A 634 41.35 -22.75 -63.64
N CYS A 635 42.11 -21.64 -63.76
CA CYS A 635 41.75 -20.49 -64.60
C CYS A 635 42.25 -20.63 -66.06
N PHE A 636 43.08 -21.61 -66.37
CA PHE A 636 43.57 -21.78 -67.77
C PHE A 636 42.42 -22.07 -68.70
N GLY A 637 42.27 -21.28 -69.76
CA GLY A 637 41.18 -21.30 -70.70
C GLY A 637 40.02 -20.34 -70.39
N LEU A 638 40.16 -19.53 -69.35
CA LEU A 638 39.20 -18.47 -69.02
C LEU A 638 39.44 -17.26 -69.97
N GLU A 639 38.53 -17.04 -70.92
CA GLU A 639 38.63 -15.89 -71.82
C GLU A 639 38.03 -14.60 -71.26
N ARG A 640 37.13 -14.70 -70.29
CA ARG A 640 36.45 -13.60 -69.60
C ARG A 640 36.29 -13.87 -68.11
N THR A 641 36.29 -12.80 -67.32
CA THR A 641 35.97 -12.91 -65.86
C THR A 641 34.58 -13.52 -65.66
N PRO A 642 34.42 -14.55 -64.84
CA PRO A 642 33.12 -15.08 -64.51
C PRO A 642 32.21 -14.02 -63.91
N CYS A 643 30.94 -14.06 -64.25
CA CYS A 643 29.94 -13.09 -63.81
C CYS A 643 28.78 -13.79 -63.11
N VAL A 644 28.17 -13.11 -62.19
CA VAL A 644 26.87 -13.44 -61.56
C VAL A 644 25.82 -12.43 -62.07
N ASP A 645 24.60 -12.48 -61.51
CA ASP A 645 23.50 -11.56 -61.87
C ASP A 645 23.21 -11.60 -63.40
N ASN A 646 23.00 -12.77 -63.94
CA ASN A 646 22.81 -12.98 -65.36
C ASN A 646 23.88 -12.32 -66.23
N GLY A 647 25.14 -12.36 -65.82
CA GLY A 647 26.27 -11.78 -66.57
C GLY A 647 26.53 -10.30 -66.33
N ARG A 648 25.75 -9.63 -65.46
CA ARG A 648 25.84 -8.17 -65.20
C ARG A 648 26.96 -7.80 -64.25
N ARG A 649 27.37 -8.74 -63.36
CA ARG A 649 28.32 -8.45 -62.31
C ARG A 649 29.52 -9.39 -62.33
N PRO A 650 30.73 -8.87 -62.62
CA PRO A 650 31.92 -9.70 -62.58
C PRO A 650 32.30 -10.08 -61.15
N VAL A 651 32.80 -11.30 -60.94
CA VAL A 651 33.34 -11.72 -59.66
C VAL A 651 34.77 -11.20 -59.48
N LEU A 652 35.13 -10.94 -58.23
CA LEU A 652 36.53 -10.65 -57.86
C LEU A 652 37.31 -11.93 -57.78
N MET A 653 38.30 -12.11 -58.68
CA MET A 653 39.15 -13.31 -58.70
C MET A 653 40.26 -13.19 -57.64
N GLU A 654 40.31 -14.10 -56.68
CA GLU A 654 41.45 -14.29 -55.78
C GLU A 654 42.22 -15.52 -56.24
N LEU A 655 43.41 -15.29 -56.76
CA LEU A 655 44.28 -16.36 -57.24
C LEU A 655 45.05 -16.98 -56.07
N LEU A 656 44.82 -18.26 -55.83
CA LEU A 656 45.51 -19.04 -54.82
C LEU A 656 46.76 -19.67 -55.44
N SER A 657 47.88 -19.62 -54.70
CA SER A 657 49.17 -20.19 -55.10
C SER A 657 49.16 -21.73 -55.01
#